data_43cbcc6b249e44dbd9f6bcebceea58b5
#
_entry.id   43cbcc6b249e44dbd9f6bcebceea58b5
#
_cell.length_a   1.000
_cell.length_b   1.000
_cell.length_c   1.000
_cell.angle_alpha   90.00
_cell.angle_beta   90.00
_cell.angle_gamma   90.00
#
_symmetry.space_group_name_H-M   'P 1'
#
loop_
_entity.id
_entity.type
_entity.pdbx_description
1 polymer ?
#
loop_
_entity_poly.entity_id
_entity_poly.type
_entity_poly.pdbx_seq_one_letter_code
_entity_poly.pdbx_strand_id
1 'polypeptide(L)'
;MKPLNLIATTTFGGACTAAAFGNLEAIWLLNTTGAPELVSLVYSVLLYGLIGGGIAFGASIGLTVLFKVIPTLTKFERFAFGVGGAAAIIPMGAFVLRYQMNKVVYAEQGVPMTTMLGILVGLFLLSGLLLLICKWMELTAKKGALVWVEMLIFMGAISATSLSGGNPAAEAHNKSLPDTLQDKPNVLMLMIDTLRADYVGAYNQVDINTPNLDGLASDGVLFEKCISQASWTRPSGVSIFTGRIPSGHATQTKAARVPDEATLFSEILQNNGVTTGALANNINLTSTFNLDQGFDTFMYEAPNYPFAGTESVFGLTFYKVVAKVKERLSPEHRVVHDYYQPADVVFEDVRAFIESNDDNRRMMYVHVMEPHDPYFEHPSLSGSGPEYNGVGYGRAEHEHPDPNDTEYLKDVYKQEIEFLDLEIGRMVSWLKESNRYDNTVVIVVSDHGEEFNEHGGFWHGTTLYDEVLHVPLIVKTAQNARKGIRIPWQVRSIDIAPTITDLMGLKADPSWDGESLLPDLSEVDEEHTTTQCTPHPMSRIAISENDFEGNILSAIRMNGWKYILANPDNPRGLQPEELYALIDDPKEMTNKAPEKANWCDLPNGELKDQMKAILGEILKEAQSSAAQSNSGELDAATIERMRKLGYME
;
A
#
# COMPACT_ATOMS: atom_id res chain seq x y z
N MET A 1 -53.89 -11.85 -15.19
CA MET A 1 -52.78 -12.75 -14.76
C MET A 1 -53.08 -13.28 -13.34
N LYS A 2 -52.73 -14.52 -13.00
CA LYS A 2 -52.86 -14.96 -11.60
C LYS A 2 -51.90 -14.10 -10.76
N PRO A 3 -52.25 -13.70 -9.51
CA PRO A 3 -51.40 -12.82 -8.68
C PRO A 3 -49.94 -13.31 -8.60
N LEU A 4 -49.74 -14.60 -8.49
CA LEU A 4 -48.41 -15.22 -8.44
C LEU A 4 -47.59 -14.96 -9.72
N ASN A 5 -48.23 -15.00 -10.90
CA ASN A 5 -47.56 -14.73 -12.17
C ASN A 5 -47.22 -13.23 -12.32
N LEU A 6 -48.06 -12.36 -11.79
CA LEU A 6 -47.78 -10.92 -11.75
C LEU A 6 -46.53 -10.64 -10.90
N ILE A 7 -46.50 -11.16 -9.68
CA ILE A 7 -45.38 -11.02 -8.78
C ILE A 7 -44.08 -11.55 -9.42
N ALA A 8 -44.12 -12.79 -9.94
CA ALA A 8 -42.94 -13.41 -10.54
C ALA A 8 -42.44 -12.61 -11.76
N THR A 9 -43.33 -12.15 -12.65
CA THR A 9 -42.94 -11.40 -13.84
C THR A 9 -42.35 -10.03 -13.50
N THR A 10 -42.92 -9.32 -12.51
CA THR A 10 -42.46 -8.02 -12.06
C THR A 10 -41.09 -8.16 -11.38
N THR A 11 -40.94 -9.11 -10.45
CA THR A 11 -39.69 -9.41 -9.76
C THR A 11 -38.56 -9.75 -10.74
N PHE A 12 -38.85 -10.62 -11.71
CA PHE A 12 -37.89 -11.02 -12.72
C PHE A 12 -37.50 -9.85 -13.64
N GLY A 13 -38.45 -9.00 -14.03
CA GLY A 13 -38.17 -7.78 -14.79
C GLY A 13 -37.22 -6.83 -14.04
N GLY A 14 -37.43 -6.65 -12.75
CA GLY A 14 -36.52 -5.86 -11.89
C GLY A 14 -35.12 -6.45 -11.79
N ALA A 15 -35.04 -7.76 -11.58
CA ALA A 15 -33.74 -8.45 -11.49
C ALA A 15 -32.94 -8.33 -12.80
N CYS A 16 -33.57 -8.60 -13.95
CA CYS A 16 -32.91 -8.50 -15.26
C CYS A 16 -32.44 -7.07 -15.56
N THR A 17 -33.28 -6.07 -15.32
CA THR A 17 -32.95 -4.67 -15.62
C THR A 17 -31.84 -4.18 -14.71
N ALA A 18 -31.88 -4.51 -13.44
CA ALA A 18 -30.84 -4.13 -12.48
C ALA A 18 -29.50 -4.84 -12.77
N ALA A 19 -29.52 -6.12 -13.11
CA ALA A 19 -28.33 -6.85 -13.52
C ALA A 19 -27.67 -6.24 -14.78
N ALA A 20 -28.47 -5.86 -15.79
CA ALA A 20 -27.97 -5.17 -16.98
C ALA A 20 -27.34 -3.81 -16.63
N PHE A 21 -27.95 -3.06 -15.69
CA PHE A 21 -27.41 -1.80 -15.21
C PHE A 21 -26.10 -1.99 -14.43
N GLY A 22 -26.02 -3.00 -13.56
CA GLY A 22 -24.79 -3.37 -12.85
C GLY A 22 -23.65 -3.75 -13.79
N ASN A 23 -23.96 -4.47 -14.86
CA ASN A 23 -22.98 -4.79 -15.90
C ASN A 23 -22.45 -3.54 -16.62
N LEU A 24 -23.29 -2.54 -16.87
CA LEU A 24 -22.84 -1.27 -17.46
C LEU A 24 -21.87 -0.54 -16.52
N GLU A 25 -22.12 -0.55 -15.23
CA GLU A 25 -21.17 -0.01 -14.24
C GLU A 25 -19.87 -0.82 -14.23
N ALA A 26 -19.94 -2.15 -14.22
CA ALA A 26 -18.76 -3.01 -14.25
C ALA A 26 -17.90 -2.76 -15.50
N ILE A 27 -18.51 -2.68 -16.69
CA ILE A 27 -17.80 -2.37 -17.94
C ILE A 27 -17.18 -0.97 -17.89
N TRP A 28 -17.89 0.01 -17.36
CA TRP A 28 -17.35 1.37 -17.21
C TRP A 28 -16.13 1.38 -16.27
N LEU A 29 -16.19 0.69 -15.14
CA LEU A 29 -15.08 0.54 -14.20
C LEU A 29 -13.89 -0.19 -14.85
N LEU A 30 -14.13 -1.30 -15.57
CA LEU A 30 -13.07 -2.03 -16.27
C LEU A 30 -12.31 -1.16 -17.27
N ASN A 31 -13.02 -0.26 -17.97
CA ASN A 31 -12.41 0.66 -18.93
C ASN A 31 -11.66 1.83 -18.26
N THR A 32 -11.97 2.16 -17.01
CA THR A 32 -11.35 3.28 -16.29
C THR A 32 -10.21 2.84 -15.38
N THR A 33 -10.24 1.60 -14.87
CA THR A 33 -9.23 1.07 -13.92
C THR A 33 -8.20 0.15 -14.55
N GLY A 34 -8.39 -0.26 -15.81
CA GLY A 34 -7.42 -1.06 -16.56
C GLY A 34 -7.28 -2.53 -16.16
N ALA A 35 -8.03 -3.00 -15.16
CA ALA A 35 -7.99 -4.39 -14.67
C ALA A 35 -9.18 -5.20 -15.20
N PRO A 36 -9.03 -5.98 -16.28
CA PRO A 36 -10.13 -6.73 -16.89
C PRO A 36 -10.36 -8.07 -16.17
N GLU A 37 -11.21 -8.08 -15.14
CA GLU A 37 -11.60 -9.31 -14.47
C GLU A 37 -13.06 -9.66 -14.78
N LEU A 38 -13.30 -10.80 -15.42
CA LEU A 38 -14.64 -11.34 -15.68
C LEU A 38 -15.47 -11.52 -14.40
N VAL A 39 -14.80 -11.65 -13.26
CA VAL A 39 -15.40 -11.81 -11.93
C VAL A 39 -16.31 -10.63 -11.59
N SER A 40 -15.91 -9.38 -11.92
CA SER A 40 -16.74 -8.18 -11.66
C SER A 40 -18.07 -8.19 -12.40
N LEU A 41 -18.11 -8.75 -13.62
CA LEU A 41 -19.35 -8.92 -14.38
C LEU A 41 -20.29 -9.93 -13.73
N VAL A 42 -19.74 -11.04 -13.22
CA VAL A 42 -20.53 -12.05 -12.51
C VAL A 42 -21.12 -11.47 -11.22
N TYR A 43 -20.31 -10.77 -10.44
CA TYR A 43 -20.79 -10.10 -9.21
C TYR A 43 -21.83 -9.03 -9.49
N SER A 44 -21.66 -8.24 -10.54
CA SER A 44 -22.64 -7.21 -10.91
C SER A 44 -23.99 -7.83 -11.26
N VAL A 45 -24.01 -8.93 -12.04
CA VAL A 45 -25.23 -9.66 -12.36
C VAL A 45 -25.93 -10.19 -11.12
N LEU A 46 -25.19 -10.88 -10.26
CA LEU A 46 -25.76 -11.51 -9.07
C LEU A 46 -26.25 -10.46 -8.07
N LEU A 47 -25.38 -9.52 -7.71
CA LEU A 47 -25.67 -8.55 -6.66
C LEU A 47 -26.77 -7.56 -7.08
N TYR A 48 -26.62 -6.95 -8.25
CA TYR A 48 -27.61 -5.99 -8.75
C TYR A 48 -28.92 -6.68 -9.08
N GLY A 49 -28.86 -7.89 -9.64
CA GLY A 49 -30.06 -8.70 -9.92
C GLY A 49 -30.83 -9.05 -8.65
N LEU A 50 -30.15 -9.43 -7.57
CA LEU A 50 -30.79 -9.72 -6.28
C LEU A 50 -31.44 -8.45 -5.67
N ILE A 51 -30.72 -7.33 -5.64
CA ILE A 51 -31.23 -6.08 -5.08
C ILE A 51 -32.41 -5.57 -5.92
N GLY A 52 -32.28 -5.50 -7.23
CA GLY A 52 -33.33 -5.03 -8.12
C GLY A 52 -34.56 -5.96 -8.13
N GLY A 53 -34.34 -7.27 -8.03
CA GLY A 53 -35.40 -8.26 -7.85
C GLY A 53 -36.15 -8.05 -6.53
N GLY A 54 -35.44 -7.79 -5.43
CA GLY A 54 -36.03 -7.48 -4.13
C GLY A 54 -36.89 -6.22 -4.14
N ILE A 55 -36.40 -5.13 -4.75
CA ILE A 55 -37.15 -3.88 -4.93
C ILE A 55 -38.43 -4.13 -5.76
N ALA A 56 -38.30 -4.81 -6.90
CA ALA A 56 -39.41 -5.12 -7.76
C ALA A 56 -40.40 -6.09 -7.13
N PHE A 57 -39.95 -7.02 -6.29
CA PHE A 57 -40.82 -7.88 -5.49
C PHE A 57 -41.70 -7.05 -4.53
N GLY A 58 -41.10 -6.12 -3.79
CA GLY A 58 -41.86 -5.18 -2.93
C GLY A 58 -42.88 -4.37 -3.72
N ALA A 59 -42.48 -3.80 -4.88
CA ALA A 59 -43.36 -3.08 -5.77
C ALA A 59 -44.52 -3.97 -6.30
N SER A 60 -44.26 -5.26 -6.60
CA SER A 60 -45.26 -6.20 -7.10
C SER A 60 -46.35 -6.52 -6.08
N ILE A 61 -45.99 -6.56 -4.78
CA ILE A 61 -46.97 -6.72 -3.68
C ILE A 61 -47.89 -5.50 -3.66
N GLY A 62 -47.33 -4.29 -3.71
CA GLY A 62 -48.07 -3.05 -3.78
C GLY A 62 -49.03 -3.00 -4.97
N LEU A 63 -48.55 -3.38 -6.17
CA LEU A 63 -49.37 -3.47 -7.38
C LEU A 63 -50.51 -4.50 -7.25
N THR A 64 -50.24 -5.65 -6.65
CA THR A 64 -51.26 -6.68 -6.43
C THR A 64 -52.39 -6.17 -5.52
N VAL A 65 -52.04 -5.43 -4.49
CA VAL A 65 -53.03 -4.77 -3.61
C VAL A 65 -53.81 -3.68 -4.38
N LEU A 66 -53.09 -2.84 -5.13
CA LEU A 66 -53.64 -1.74 -5.90
C LEU A 66 -54.64 -2.24 -6.98
N PHE A 67 -54.35 -3.32 -7.68
CA PHE A 67 -55.21 -3.93 -8.68
C PHE A 67 -56.50 -4.54 -8.06
N LYS A 68 -56.42 -4.98 -6.81
CA LYS A 68 -57.64 -5.40 -6.08
C LYS A 68 -58.55 -4.23 -5.75
N VAL A 69 -57.96 -3.07 -5.42
CA VAL A 69 -58.70 -1.86 -5.05
C VAL A 69 -59.22 -1.11 -6.29
N ILE A 70 -58.43 -1.08 -7.37
CA ILE A 70 -58.75 -0.35 -8.60
C ILE A 70 -58.67 -1.33 -9.79
N PRO A 71 -59.73 -2.07 -10.09
CA PRO A 71 -59.74 -3.12 -11.12
C PRO A 71 -59.43 -2.61 -12.52
N THR A 72 -59.63 -1.34 -12.83
CA THR A 72 -59.30 -0.76 -14.15
C THR A 72 -57.83 -0.77 -14.46
N LEU A 73 -56.96 -0.85 -13.44
CA LEU A 73 -55.50 -0.92 -13.58
C LEU A 73 -55.00 -2.31 -14.00
N THR A 74 -55.83 -3.34 -13.98
CA THR A 74 -55.44 -4.70 -14.45
C THR A 74 -55.01 -4.72 -15.92
N LYS A 75 -55.40 -3.72 -16.71
CA LYS A 75 -54.91 -3.54 -18.10
C LYS A 75 -53.39 -3.38 -18.18
N PHE A 76 -52.73 -2.98 -17.08
CA PHE A 76 -51.27 -2.84 -16.98
C PHE A 76 -50.52 -4.15 -16.65
N GLU A 77 -51.24 -5.25 -16.38
CA GLU A 77 -50.60 -6.56 -16.12
C GLU A 77 -49.65 -7.02 -17.23
N ARG A 78 -49.94 -6.65 -18.49
CA ARG A 78 -49.11 -6.97 -19.66
C ARG A 78 -47.75 -6.25 -19.63
N PHE A 79 -47.59 -5.21 -18.80
CA PHE A 79 -46.37 -4.43 -18.63
C PHE A 79 -45.61 -4.83 -17.38
N ALA A 80 -46.01 -5.88 -16.68
CA ALA A 80 -45.48 -6.29 -15.40
C ALA A 80 -43.93 -6.40 -15.40
N PHE A 81 -43.34 -6.94 -16.48
CA PHE A 81 -41.89 -7.04 -16.64
C PHE A 81 -41.24 -5.66 -16.68
N GLY A 82 -41.73 -4.76 -17.53
CA GLY A 82 -41.22 -3.39 -17.62
C GLY A 82 -41.44 -2.55 -16.36
N VAL A 83 -42.57 -2.77 -15.67
CA VAL A 83 -42.86 -2.10 -14.39
C VAL A 83 -41.86 -2.53 -13.32
N GLY A 84 -41.49 -3.81 -13.27
CA GLY A 84 -40.46 -4.31 -12.41
C GLY A 84 -39.09 -3.68 -12.69
N GLY A 85 -38.75 -3.60 -13.99
CA GLY A 85 -37.52 -2.93 -14.43
C GLY A 85 -37.48 -1.45 -14.03
N ALA A 86 -38.56 -0.71 -14.26
CA ALA A 86 -38.67 0.70 -13.87
C ALA A 86 -38.59 0.89 -12.35
N ALA A 87 -39.24 0.02 -11.57
CA ALA A 87 -39.19 0.04 -10.12
C ALA A 87 -37.79 -0.19 -9.57
N ALA A 88 -36.95 -0.97 -10.26
CA ALA A 88 -35.58 -1.22 -9.86
C ALA A 88 -34.60 -0.12 -10.33
N ILE A 89 -34.69 0.30 -11.61
CA ILE A 89 -33.69 1.20 -12.20
C ILE A 89 -33.76 2.63 -11.64
N ILE A 90 -34.94 3.13 -11.28
CA ILE A 90 -35.06 4.50 -10.75
C ILE A 90 -34.28 4.66 -9.44
N PRO A 91 -34.56 3.89 -8.36
CA PRO A 91 -33.84 4.08 -7.10
C PRO A 91 -32.38 3.64 -7.19
N MET A 92 -32.08 2.52 -7.85
CA MET A 92 -30.71 2.01 -7.98
C MET A 92 -29.86 2.93 -8.85
N GLY A 93 -30.38 3.33 -10.03
CA GLY A 93 -29.69 4.24 -10.93
C GLY A 93 -29.45 5.61 -10.29
N ALA A 94 -30.44 6.15 -9.57
CA ALA A 94 -30.28 7.41 -8.84
C ALA A 94 -29.19 7.30 -7.77
N PHE A 95 -29.14 6.19 -7.04
CA PHE A 95 -28.12 5.95 -6.01
C PHE A 95 -26.72 5.80 -6.63
N VAL A 96 -26.55 4.94 -7.62
CA VAL A 96 -25.25 4.70 -8.28
C VAL A 96 -24.75 5.98 -8.97
N LEU A 97 -25.59 6.64 -9.78
CA LEU A 97 -25.18 7.86 -10.47
C LEU A 97 -24.85 8.99 -9.49
N ARG A 98 -25.64 9.14 -8.43
CA ARG A 98 -25.30 10.11 -7.37
C ARG A 98 -23.96 9.80 -6.74
N TYR A 99 -23.71 8.54 -6.38
CA TYR A 99 -22.48 8.10 -5.76
C TYR A 99 -21.28 8.37 -6.67
N GLN A 100 -21.33 7.91 -7.90
CA GLN A 100 -20.25 8.07 -8.86
C GLN A 100 -20.00 9.56 -9.22
N MET A 101 -21.07 10.33 -9.44
CA MET A 101 -20.93 11.77 -9.72
C MET A 101 -20.39 12.55 -8.54
N ASN A 102 -20.82 12.23 -7.31
CA ASN A 102 -20.26 12.86 -6.12
C ASN A 102 -18.75 12.65 -6.05
N LYS A 103 -18.30 11.45 -6.41
CA LYS A 103 -16.90 11.08 -6.36
C LYS A 103 -16.08 11.66 -7.49
N VAL A 104 -16.52 11.48 -8.73
CA VAL A 104 -15.75 11.80 -9.95
C VAL A 104 -15.86 13.28 -10.35
N VAL A 105 -17.04 13.89 -10.16
CA VAL A 105 -17.32 15.24 -10.67
C VAL A 105 -17.29 16.29 -9.59
N TYR A 106 -17.75 15.96 -8.40
CA TYR A 106 -17.94 16.93 -7.32
C TYR A 106 -16.93 16.80 -6.17
N ALA A 107 -15.92 15.94 -6.30
CA ALA A 107 -14.85 15.74 -5.31
C ALA A 107 -15.38 15.73 -3.86
N GLU A 108 -16.44 14.94 -3.62
CA GLU A 108 -17.12 14.77 -2.33
C GLU A 108 -17.82 16.01 -1.74
N GLN A 109 -17.87 17.12 -2.46
CA GLN A 109 -18.58 18.34 -2.02
C GLN A 109 -20.11 18.23 -2.03
N GLY A 110 -20.62 17.08 -2.50
CA GLY A 110 -22.05 16.82 -2.61
C GLY A 110 -22.64 17.18 -3.97
N VAL A 111 -23.48 16.29 -4.49
CA VAL A 111 -24.15 16.50 -5.79
C VAL A 111 -25.25 17.56 -5.66
N PRO A 112 -25.22 18.66 -6.46
CA PRO A 112 -26.24 19.70 -6.42
C PRO A 112 -27.64 19.17 -6.68
N MET A 113 -28.64 19.76 -6.06
CA MET A 113 -30.06 19.36 -6.20
C MET A 113 -30.53 19.42 -7.66
N THR A 114 -30.07 20.40 -8.43
CA THR A 114 -30.39 20.53 -9.86
C THR A 114 -29.87 19.35 -10.67
N THR A 115 -28.67 18.89 -10.40
CA THR A 115 -28.08 17.69 -11.02
C THR A 115 -28.86 16.44 -10.63
N MET A 116 -29.23 16.30 -9.35
CA MET A 116 -30.05 15.18 -8.89
C MET A 116 -31.43 15.15 -9.55
N LEU A 117 -32.05 16.32 -9.74
CA LEU A 117 -33.32 16.41 -10.47
C LEU A 117 -33.15 15.98 -11.94
N GLY A 118 -32.05 16.39 -12.59
CA GLY A 118 -31.70 15.95 -13.95
C GLY A 118 -31.53 14.43 -14.06
N ILE A 119 -30.81 13.83 -13.12
CA ILE A 119 -30.66 12.37 -13.02
C ILE A 119 -32.02 11.68 -12.91
N LEU A 120 -32.88 12.13 -12.00
CA LEU A 120 -34.20 11.56 -11.80
C LEU A 120 -35.06 11.68 -13.05
N VAL A 121 -35.08 12.85 -13.69
CA VAL A 121 -35.81 13.04 -14.97
C VAL A 121 -35.27 12.09 -16.04
N GLY A 122 -33.97 11.97 -16.20
CA GLY A 122 -33.35 11.02 -17.15
C GLY A 122 -33.75 9.57 -16.89
N LEU A 123 -33.73 9.15 -15.60
CA LEU A 123 -34.15 7.78 -15.22
C LEU A 123 -35.65 7.54 -15.43
N PHE A 124 -36.50 8.54 -15.21
CA PHE A 124 -37.92 8.44 -15.53
C PHE A 124 -38.16 8.32 -17.04
N LEU A 125 -37.43 9.10 -17.86
CA LEU A 125 -37.52 9.00 -19.31
C LEU A 125 -37.03 7.64 -19.82
N LEU A 126 -35.90 7.14 -19.28
CA LEU A 126 -35.37 5.81 -19.59
C LEU A 126 -36.36 4.71 -19.18
N SER A 127 -36.98 4.82 -18.03
CA SER A 127 -38.02 3.90 -17.56
C SER A 127 -39.25 3.92 -18.45
N GLY A 128 -39.67 5.11 -18.93
CA GLY A 128 -40.75 5.25 -19.92
C GLY A 128 -40.42 4.58 -21.26
N LEU A 129 -39.19 4.76 -21.74
CA LEU A 129 -38.69 4.09 -22.94
C LEU A 129 -38.66 2.57 -22.77
N LEU A 130 -38.17 2.07 -21.63
CA LEU A 130 -38.17 0.65 -21.29
C LEU A 130 -39.59 0.07 -21.30
N LEU A 131 -40.57 0.76 -20.74
CA LEU A 131 -41.96 0.36 -20.76
C LEU A 131 -42.52 0.28 -22.20
N LEU A 132 -42.15 1.24 -23.06
CA LEU A 132 -42.56 1.23 -24.48
C LEU A 132 -41.91 0.07 -25.24
N ILE A 133 -40.63 -0.22 -25.02
CA ILE A 133 -39.91 -1.35 -25.59
C ILE A 133 -40.56 -2.66 -25.13
N CYS A 134 -40.82 -2.82 -23.84
CA CYS A 134 -41.46 -4.02 -23.28
C CYS A 134 -42.86 -4.22 -23.87
N LYS A 135 -43.60 -3.13 -24.12
CA LYS A 135 -44.89 -3.16 -24.78
C LYS A 135 -44.77 -3.61 -26.24
N TRP A 136 -43.84 -3.00 -26.98
CA TRP A 136 -43.62 -3.27 -28.39
C TRP A 136 -43.18 -4.73 -28.65
N MET A 137 -42.29 -5.24 -27.79
CA MET A 137 -41.77 -6.61 -27.87
C MET A 137 -42.70 -7.65 -27.23
N GLU A 138 -43.78 -7.25 -26.58
CA GLU A 138 -44.66 -8.12 -25.79
C GLU A 138 -43.85 -9.02 -24.82
N LEU A 139 -42.93 -8.42 -24.06
CA LEU A 139 -42.04 -9.14 -23.20
C LEU A 139 -42.80 -9.82 -22.05
N THR A 140 -42.83 -11.13 -22.11
CA THR A 140 -43.22 -12.02 -21.01
C THR A 140 -41.97 -12.42 -20.22
N ALA A 141 -42.13 -13.03 -19.04
CA ALA A 141 -40.99 -13.52 -18.26
C ALA A 141 -40.08 -14.44 -19.08
N LYS A 142 -40.63 -15.30 -19.96
CA LYS A 142 -39.83 -16.20 -20.81
C LYS A 142 -39.06 -15.45 -21.90
N LYS A 143 -39.71 -14.52 -22.59
CA LYS A 143 -39.07 -13.70 -23.63
C LYS A 143 -38.05 -12.74 -23.03
N GLY A 144 -38.35 -12.17 -21.86
CA GLY A 144 -37.44 -11.32 -21.11
C GLY A 144 -36.16 -12.06 -20.67
N ALA A 145 -36.30 -13.31 -20.21
CA ALA A 145 -35.16 -14.16 -19.89
C ALA A 145 -34.26 -14.42 -21.12
N LEU A 146 -34.87 -14.66 -22.28
CA LEU A 146 -34.12 -14.89 -23.52
C LEU A 146 -33.33 -13.64 -23.93
N VAL A 147 -34.00 -12.48 -23.96
CA VAL A 147 -33.34 -11.19 -24.27
C VAL A 147 -32.22 -10.89 -23.28
N TRP A 148 -32.40 -11.23 -22.01
CA TRP A 148 -31.37 -11.04 -20.97
C TRP A 148 -30.18 -11.97 -21.20
N VAL A 149 -30.39 -13.23 -21.53
CA VAL A 149 -29.32 -14.18 -21.90
C VAL A 149 -28.56 -13.69 -23.13
N GLU A 150 -29.28 -13.19 -24.16
CA GLU A 150 -28.65 -12.61 -25.35
C GLU A 150 -27.82 -11.36 -25.01
N MET A 151 -28.33 -10.49 -24.15
CA MET A 151 -27.56 -9.35 -23.63
C MET A 151 -26.31 -9.80 -22.87
N LEU A 152 -26.39 -10.80 -21.98
CA LEU A 152 -25.23 -11.33 -21.25
C LEU A 152 -24.19 -11.92 -22.21
N ILE A 153 -24.63 -12.67 -23.24
CA ILE A 153 -23.73 -13.22 -24.28
C ILE A 153 -23.04 -12.08 -25.03
N PHE A 154 -23.80 -11.06 -25.44
CA PHE A 154 -23.27 -9.88 -26.15
C PHE A 154 -22.28 -9.09 -25.29
N MET A 155 -22.61 -8.86 -24.03
CA MET A 155 -21.73 -8.18 -23.09
C MET A 155 -20.50 -9.02 -22.76
N GLY A 156 -20.66 -10.34 -22.64
CA GLY A 156 -19.54 -11.27 -22.52
C GLY A 156 -18.61 -11.26 -23.73
N ALA A 157 -19.18 -11.13 -24.94
CA ALA A 157 -18.41 -11.01 -26.17
C ALA A 157 -17.65 -9.67 -26.26
N ILE A 158 -18.26 -8.56 -25.84
CA ILE A 158 -17.60 -7.26 -25.76
C ILE A 158 -16.45 -7.33 -24.71
N SER A 159 -16.70 -7.95 -23.56
CA SER A 159 -15.66 -8.13 -22.54
C SER A 159 -14.52 -9.03 -23.03
N ALA A 160 -14.84 -10.10 -23.79
CA ALA A 160 -13.81 -10.96 -24.38
C ALA A 160 -12.97 -10.23 -25.44
N THR A 161 -13.54 -9.29 -26.20
CA THR A 161 -12.78 -8.46 -27.15
C THR A 161 -11.91 -7.41 -26.42
N SER A 162 -12.37 -6.90 -25.28
CA SER A 162 -11.55 -6.03 -24.40
C SER A 162 -10.42 -6.81 -23.73
N LEU A 163 -10.63 -8.09 -23.41
CA LEU A 163 -9.62 -9.00 -22.87
C LEU A 163 -8.59 -9.46 -23.91
N SER A 164 -8.97 -9.47 -25.22
CA SER A 164 -8.04 -9.79 -26.32
C SER A 164 -7.12 -8.62 -26.69
N GLY A 165 -7.40 -7.42 -26.21
CA GLY A 165 -6.44 -6.32 -26.13
C GLY A 165 -5.51 -6.57 -24.95
N GLY A 166 -4.63 -7.53 -25.09
CA GLY A 166 -3.81 -8.17 -24.06
C GLY A 166 -3.46 -7.26 -22.90
N ASN A 167 -3.60 -7.82 -21.70
CA ASN A 167 -2.55 -7.60 -20.73
C ASN A 167 -1.24 -7.77 -21.51
N PRO A 168 -0.33 -6.82 -21.60
CA PRO A 168 1.03 -7.17 -21.91
C PRO A 168 1.43 -8.08 -20.73
N ALA A 169 1.12 -9.38 -20.86
CA ALA A 169 1.92 -10.40 -20.20
C ALA A 169 3.33 -9.90 -20.49
N ALA A 170 4.03 -9.45 -19.46
CA ALA A 170 5.36 -8.93 -19.60
C ALA A 170 6.01 -9.80 -20.64
N GLU A 171 6.34 -9.25 -21.81
CA GLU A 171 7.17 -9.96 -22.75
C GLU A 171 8.35 -10.34 -21.88
N ALA A 172 8.39 -11.60 -21.47
CA ALA A 172 9.50 -12.11 -20.68
C ALA A 172 10.71 -11.65 -21.47
N HIS A 173 11.41 -10.63 -20.93
CA HIS A 173 12.52 -10.02 -21.62
C HIS A 173 13.54 -11.14 -21.71
N ASN A 174 13.48 -11.90 -22.81
CA ASN A 174 14.36 -13.01 -23.13
C ASN A 174 15.74 -12.43 -23.49
N LYS A 175 16.25 -11.53 -22.60
CA LYS A 175 17.61 -11.02 -22.66
C LYS A 175 18.48 -12.10 -22.05
N SER A 176 19.38 -12.68 -22.86
CA SER A 176 20.40 -13.56 -22.33
C SER A 176 21.22 -12.80 -21.28
N LEU A 177 21.35 -13.38 -20.08
CA LEU A 177 22.19 -12.83 -19.03
C LEU A 177 23.64 -12.64 -19.56
N PRO A 178 24.22 -11.43 -19.49
CA PRO A 178 25.59 -11.17 -19.88
C PRO A 178 26.57 -12.07 -19.11
N ASP A 179 27.64 -12.50 -19.75
CA ASP A 179 28.69 -13.34 -19.12
C ASP A 179 29.24 -12.69 -17.83
N THR A 180 29.29 -11.35 -17.78
CA THR A 180 29.74 -10.57 -16.62
C THR A 180 28.87 -10.72 -15.40
N LEU A 181 27.63 -11.17 -15.55
CA LEU A 181 26.66 -11.35 -14.45
C LEU A 181 26.47 -12.81 -14.03
N GLN A 182 27.07 -13.78 -14.78
CA GLN A 182 26.89 -15.21 -14.49
C GLN A 182 27.41 -15.61 -13.09
N ASP A 183 28.52 -14.99 -12.65
CA ASP A 183 29.13 -15.25 -11.33
C ASP A 183 28.60 -14.35 -10.20
N LYS A 184 27.65 -13.47 -10.48
CA LYS A 184 27.09 -12.58 -9.47
C LYS A 184 26.05 -13.31 -8.61
N PRO A 185 25.85 -12.92 -7.34
CA PRO A 185 24.83 -13.54 -6.48
C PRO A 185 23.41 -13.16 -6.91
N ASN A 186 22.44 -13.92 -6.44
CA ASN A 186 21.05 -13.46 -6.38
C ASN A 186 20.88 -12.43 -5.26
N VAL A 187 19.84 -11.60 -5.33
CA VAL A 187 19.51 -10.65 -4.27
C VAL A 187 18.07 -10.88 -3.81
N LEU A 188 17.89 -11.04 -2.52
CA LEU A 188 16.59 -11.03 -1.84
C LEU A 188 16.57 -9.83 -0.89
N MET A 189 15.71 -8.86 -1.17
CA MET A 189 15.53 -7.68 -0.34
C MET A 189 14.20 -7.78 0.39
N LEU A 190 14.25 -7.86 1.71
CA LEU A 190 13.09 -7.83 2.60
C LEU A 190 12.95 -6.42 3.15
N MET A 191 11.91 -5.72 2.79
CA MET A 191 11.53 -4.45 3.37
C MET A 191 10.35 -4.67 4.33
N ILE A 192 10.58 -4.38 5.58
CA ILE A 192 9.65 -4.59 6.69
C ILE A 192 9.02 -3.24 7.04
N ASP A 193 7.70 -3.15 6.97
CA ASP A 193 6.99 -1.91 7.27
C ASP A 193 7.08 -1.57 8.78
N THR A 194 7.37 -0.33 9.11
CA THR A 194 7.40 0.24 10.47
C THR A 194 8.38 -0.41 11.48
N LEU A 195 9.30 -1.30 11.07
CA LEU A 195 10.19 -1.98 12.02
C LEU A 195 11.27 -1.03 12.54
N ARG A 196 11.26 -0.78 13.84
CA ARG A 196 12.29 -0.01 14.57
C ARG A 196 13.57 -0.83 14.78
N ALA A 197 14.73 -0.19 14.65
CA ALA A 197 16.01 -0.87 14.90
C ALA A 197 16.13 -1.37 16.35
N ASP A 198 15.65 -0.59 17.34
CA ASP A 198 15.71 -0.95 18.76
C ASP A 198 14.83 -2.15 19.13
N TYR A 199 13.87 -2.54 18.27
CA TYR A 199 13.04 -3.74 18.44
C TYR A 199 13.57 -4.97 17.69
N VAL A 200 14.82 -5.00 17.29
CA VAL A 200 15.51 -6.21 16.78
C VAL A 200 16.59 -6.62 17.80
N GLY A 201 16.58 -7.88 18.23
CA GLY A 201 17.45 -8.39 19.30
C GLY A 201 18.93 -8.12 19.06
N ALA A 202 19.40 -8.19 17.81
CA ALA A 202 20.78 -7.89 17.44
C ALA A 202 21.23 -6.47 17.79
N TYR A 203 20.34 -5.50 17.97
CA TYR A 203 20.68 -4.14 18.42
C TYR A 203 20.76 -4.00 19.95
N ASN A 204 20.28 -4.99 20.71
CA ASN A 204 20.39 -5.08 22.18
C ASN A 204 19.80 -3.88 22.94
N GLN A 205 18.71 -3.28 22.46
CA GLN A 205 18.09 -2.10 23.10
C GLN A 205 16.77 -2.43 23.79
N VAL A 206 15.96 -3.31 23.22
CA VAL A 206 14.69 -3.78 23.79
C VAL A 206 14.77 -5.28 24.01
N ASP A 207 14.16 -5.76 25.09
CA ASP A 207 14.03 -7.20 25.35
C ASP A 207 12.96 -7.79 24.43
N ILE A 208 13.42 -8.44 23.37
CA ILE A 208 12.59 -9.06 22.33
C ILE A 208 13.31 -10.30 21.76
N ASN A 209 12.54 -11.28 21.32
CA ASN A 209 13.06 -12.54 20.81
C ASN A 209 13.00 -12.60 19.28
N THR A 210 14.10 -12.22 18.61
CA THR A 210 14.22 -12.25 17.13
C THR A 210 15.40 -13.12 16.67
N PRO A 211 15.43 -14.42 17.01
CA PRO A 211 16.61 -15.28 16.79
C PRO A 211 16.96 -15.43 15.30
N ASN A 212 16.02 -15.28 14.39
CA ASN A 212 16.26 -15.47 12.95
C ASN A 212 16.84 -14.20 12.31
N LEU A 213 16.36 -13.02 12.68
CA LEU A 213 16.98 -11.73 12.33
C LEU A 213 18.38 -11.62 12.93
N ASP A 214 18.56 -12.02 14.19
CA ASP A 214 19.85 -12.07 14.87
C ASP A 214 20.81 -13.06 14.19
N GLY A 215 20.25 -14.18 13.70
CA GLY A 215 20.99 -15.15 12.89
C GLY A 215 21.48 -14.57 11.57
N LEU A 216 20.65 -13.81 10.86
CA LEU A 216 21.05 -13.11 9.62
C LEU A 216 22.11 -12.05 9.91
N ALA A 217 22.00 -11.29 10.99
CA ALA A 217 23.01 -10.33 11.45
C ALA A 217 24.34 -11.04 11.77
N SER A 218 24.27 -12.21 12.41
CA SER A 218 25.45 -13.03 12.71
C SER A 218 26.08 -13.65 11.45
N ASP A 219 25.30 -13.98 10.44
CA ASP A 219 25.77 -14.51 9.16
C ASP A 219 26.19 -13.40 8.18
N GLY A 220 25.98 -12.13 8.49
CA GLY A 220 26.24 -10.98 7.63
C GLY A 220 26.83 -9.79 8.35
N VAL A 221 26.46 -8.60 7.92
CA VAL A 221 26.86 -7.29 8.44
C VAL A 221 25.63 -6.58 9.00
N LEU A 222 25.72 -6.11 10.22
CA LEU A 222 24.74 -5.26 10.89
C LEU A 222 25.20 -3.81 10.82
N PHE A 223 24.38 -2.91 10.30
CA PHE A 223 24.60 -1.47 10.36
C PHE A 223 23.88 -0.90 11.59
N GLU A 224 24.63 -0.38 12.55
CA GLU A 224 24.06 0.07 13.83
C GLU A 224 23.23 1.35 13.72
N LYS A 225 23.42 2.13 12.65
CA LYS A 225 22.76 3.42 12.46
C LYS A 225 22.36 3.62 10.99
N CYS A 226 21.28 2.96 10.58
CA CYS A 226 20.67 3.22 9.29
C CYS A 226 19.51 4.22 9.47
N ILE A 227 19.54 5.32 8.71
CA ILE A 227 18.56 6.40 8.83
C ILE A 227 17.67 6.43 7.59
N SER A 228 16.37 6.35 7.83
CA SER A 228 15.36 6.51 6.79
C SER A 228 15.24 7.97 6.34
N GLN A 229 14.90 8.16 5.07
CA GLN A 229 14.73 9.48 4.49
C GLN A 229 13.31 10.05 4.64
N ALA A 230 12.38 9.25 5.15
CA ALA A 230 11.03 9.72 5.49
C ALA A 230 10.44 8.89 6.63
N SER A 231 9.41 9.42 7.29
CA SER A 231 8.73 8.75 8.40
C SER A 231 7.43 8.08 8.00
N TRP A 232 7.20 7.81 6.71
CA TRP A 232 6.06 7.02 6.23
C TRP A 232 6.38 6.33 4.90
N THR A 233 5.64 5.28 4.60
CA THR A 233 5.97 4.24 3.62
C THR A 233 6.31 4.75 2.23
N ARG A 234 5.47 5.59 1.58
CA ARG A 234 5.69 5.92 0.18
C ARG A 234 6.98 6.70 -0.08
N PRO A 235 7.23 7.87 0.55
CA PRO A 235 8.48 8.59 0.29
C PRO A 235 9.71 7.80 0.71
N SER A 236 9.64 7.03 1.81
CA SER A 236 10.77 6.20 2.23
C SER A 236 11.03 5.07 1.25
N GLY A 237 10.00 4.30 0.86
CA GLY A 237 10.14 3.25 -0.14
C GLY A 237 10.70 3.77 -1.46
N VAL A 238 10.15 4.89 -1.98
CA VAL A 238 10.65 5.52 -3.21
C VAL A 238 12.11 5.97 -3.05
N SER A 239 12.50 6.51 -1.88
CA SER A 239 13.89 6.84 -1.58
C SER A 239 14.80 5.63 -1.69
N ILE A 240 14.40 4.48 -1.12
CA ILE A 240 15.15 3.22 -1.21
C ILE A 240 15.29 2.75 -2.66
N PHE A 241 14.23 2.85 -3.48
CA PHE A 241 14.23 2.40 -4.88
C PHE A 241 15.03 3.30 -5.81
N THR A 242 14.97 4.61 -5.60
CA THR A 242 15.61 5.61 -6.47
C THR A 242 16.99 6.06 -5.97
N GLY A 243 17.41 5.67 -4.78
CA GLY A 243 18.63 6.19 -4.16
C GLY A 243 18.61 7.71 -3.94
N ARG A 244 17.43 8.35 -3.91
CA ARG A 244 17.27 9.81 -3.80
C ARG A 244 16.51 10.20 -2.54
N ILE A 245 16.80 11.40 -2.01
CA ILE A 245 16.00 11.98 -0.94
C ILE A 245 14.61 12.41 -1.47
N PRO A 246 13.59 12.57 -0.59
CA PRO A 246 12.22 12.87 -1.00
C PRO A 246 12.07 14.09 -1.91
N SER A 247 12.76 15.20 -1.66
CA SER A 247 12.80 16.36 -2.56
C SER A 247 13.38 16.04 -3.95
N GLY A 248 14.27 15.05 -4.03
CA GLY A 248 14.92 14.63 -5.28
C GLY A 248 14.04 13.77 -6.17
N HIS A 249 13.23 12.87 -5.60
CA HIS A 249 12.30 12.02 -6.36
C HIS A 249 10.87 12.59 -6.43
N ALA A 250 10.57 13.70 -5.75
CA ALA A 250 9.31 14.45 -5.80
C ALA A 250 8.04 13.64 -5.42
N THR A 251 8.17 12.56 -4.62
CA THR A 251 7.06 11.69 -4.21
C THR A 251 6.82 11.80 -2.69
N GLN A 252 6.50 13.00 -2.21
CA GLN A 252 6.38 13.31 -0.79
C GLN A 252 4.94 13.28 -0.27
N THR A 253 3.95 13.52 -1.12
CA THR A 253 2.54 13.67 -0.71
C THR A 253 1.71 12.42 -0.99
N LYS A 254 0.55 12.30 -0.34
CA LYS A 254 -0.38 11.17 -0.51
C LYS A 254 -0.88 10.99 -1.97
N ALA A 255 -0.87 12.03 -2.79
CA ALA A 255 -1.30 12.00 -4.19
C ALA A 255 -0.13 11.84 -5.19
N ALA A 256 1.12 12.00 -4.73
CA ALA A 256 2.28 11.95 -5.59
C ALA A 256 2.57 10.51 -6.06
N ARG A 257 2.97 10.39 -7.34
CA ARG A 257 3.41 9.14 -7.98
C ARG A 257 4.88 9.29 -8.35
N VAL A 258 5.59 8.18 -8.43
CA VAL A 258 6.97 8.15 -8.92
C VAL A 258 6.97 8.64 -10.38
N PRO A 259 7.78 9.68 -10.72
CA PRO A 259 7.92 10.13 -12.09
C PRO A 259 8.51 9.03 -12.99
N ASP A 260 8.10 8.98 -14.25
CA ASP A 260 8.67 8.02 -15.23
C ASP A 260 10.15 8.29 -15.51
N GLU A 261 10.62 9.51 -15.26
CA GLU A 261 12.02 9.91 -15.43
C GLU A 261 12.91 9.55 -14.22
N ALA A 262 12.33 9.14 -13.11
CA ALA A 262 13.09 8.71 -11.94
C ALA A 262 13.61 7.28 -12.17
N THR A 263 14.91 7.12 -12.25
CA THR A 263 15.53 5.80 -12.44
C THR A 263 15.46 4.99 -11.14
N LEU A 264 14.82 3.82 -11.17
CA LEU A 264 14.80 2.85 -10.09
C LEU A 264 15.93 1.83 -10.27
N PHE A 265 16.44 1.27 -9.17
CA PHE A 265 17.48 0.22 -9.27
C PHE A 265 16.97 -1.00 -10.06
N SER A 266 15.69 -1.33 -9.98
CA SER A 266 15.03 -2.39 -10.73
C SER A 266 15.18 -2.24 -12.24
N GLU A 267 15.08 -1.03 -12.77
CA GLU A 267 15.25 -0.75 -14.20
C GLU A 267 16.71 -1.00 -14.66
N ILE A 268 17.68 -0.60 -13.83
CA ILE A 268 19.09 -0.87 -14.12
C ILE A 268 19.33 -2.38 -14.19
N LEU A 269 18.79 -3.14 -13.23
CA LEU A 269 18.92 -4.60 -13.20
C LEU A 269 18.24 -5.26 -14.40
N GLN A 270 16.97 -4.94 -14.64
CA GLN A 270 16.18 -5.47 -15.75
C GLN A 270 16.84 -5.17 -17.11
N ASN A 271 17.29 -3.92 -17.31
CA ASN A 271 17.96 -3.51 -18.54
C ASN A 271 19.28 -4.25 -18.79
N ASN A 272 19.88 -4.83 -17.75
CA ASN A 272 21.10 -5.64 -17.84
C ASN A 272 20.82 -7.16 -17.79
N GLY A 273 19.57 -7.61 -17.90
CA GLY A 273 19.21 -9.01 -18.05
C GLY A 273 19.08 -9.78 -16.73
N VAL A 274 19.07 -9.10 -15.58
CA VAL A 274 18.71 -9.70 -14.30
C VAL A 274 17.18 -9.85 -14.25
N THR A 275 16.67 -11.01 -13.89
CA THR A 275 15.24 -11.22 -13.67
C THR A 275 14.81 -10.50 -12.40
N THR A 276 13.85 -9.62 -12.51
CA THR A 276 13.39 -8.75 -11.42
C THR A 276 11.96 -9.10 -11.00
N GLY A 277 11.80 -9.40 -9.72
CA GLY A 277 10.50 -9.65 -9.11
C GLY A 277 10.23 -8.69 -7.96
N ALA A 278 8.99 -8.30 -7.80
CA ALA A 278 8.51 -7.54 -6.66
C ALA A 278 7.23 -8.15 -6.12
N LEU A 279 7.12 -8.19 -4.81
CA LEU A 279 5.89 -8.48 -4.08
C LEU A 279 5.66 -7.37 -3.07
N ALA A 280 4.65 -6.53 -3.33
CA ALA A 280 4.23 -5.45 -2.46
C ALA A 280 3.01 -5.89 -1.64
N ASN A 281 3.00 -5.60 -0.36
CA ASN A 281 1.89 -5.88 0.55
C ASN A 281 1.23 -4.60 1.09
N ASN A 282 1.78 -3.43 0.74
CA ASN A 282 1.21 -2.11 1.06
C ASN A 282 0.78 -1.39 -0.22
N ILE A 283 -0.43 -0.83 -0.24
CA ILE A 283 -0.96 -0.07 -1.38
C ILE A 283 -0.05 1.10 -1.80
N ASN A 284 0.69 1.70 -0.86
CA ASN A 284 1.60 2.81 -1.12
C ASN A 284 2.79 2.44 -2.03
N LEU A 285 3.09 1.15 -2.17
CA LEU A 285 4.24 0.62 -2.89
C LEU A 285 3.84 -0.17 -4.14
N THR A 286 2.70 0.16 -4.75
CA THR A 286 2.15 -0.56 -5.90
C THR A 286 2.32 0.19 -7.22
N SER A 287 1.93 -0.47 -8.32
CA SER A 287 1.84 0.13 -9.66
C SER A 287 0.90 1.33 -9.72
N THR A 288 -0.06 1.45 -8.79
CA THR A 288 -0.89 2.66 -8.65
C THR A 288 -0.01 3.91 -8.49
N PHE A 289 1.13 3.77 -7.84
CA PHE A 289 2.09 4.86 -7.61
C PHE A 289 3.35 4.74 -8.47
N ASN A 290 3.29 3.91 -9.53
CA ASN A 290 4.35 3.75 -10.53
C ASN A 290 5.65 3.12 -9.96
N LEU A 291 5.53 2.23 -8.98
CA LEU A 291 6.65 1.52 -8.38
C LEU A 291 6.95 0.16 -9.06
N ASP A 292 6.19 -0.20 -10.06
CA ASP A 292 6.40 -1.41 -10.87
C ASP A 292 7.46 -1.25 -11.98
N GLN A 293 8.05 -0.05 -12.13
CA GLN A 293 9.08 0.24 -13.11
C GLN A 293 10.29 -0.69 -12.93
N GLY A 294 10.71 -1.32 -14.03
CA GLY A 294 11.89 -2.20 -14.05
C GLY A 294 11.70 -3.57 -13.39
N PHE A 295 10.46 -3.98 -13.06
CA PHE A 295 10.16 -5.32 -12.62
C PHE A 295 9.56 -6.16 -13.75
N ASP A 296 10.12 -7.36 -14.00
CA ASP A 296 9.56 -8.34 -14.94
C ASP A 296 8.28 -8.95 -14.40
N THR A 297 8.21 -9.10 -13.08
CA THR A 297 7.01 -9.58 -12.36
C THR A 297 6.76 -8.66 -11.17
N PHE A 298 5.58 -8.05 -11.14
CA PHE A 298 5.15 -7.23 -10.01
C PHE A 298 3.85 -7.79 -9.45
N MET A 299 3.89 -8.24 -8.20
CA MET A 299 2.76 -8.80 -7.48
C MET A 299 2.30 -7.82 -6.39
N TYR A 300 1.00 -7.72 -6.19
CA TYR A 300 0.44 -7.00 -5.07
C TYR A 300 -0.46 -7.94 -4.26
N GLU A 301 -0.05 -8.21 -3.03
CA GLU A 301 -0.82 -8.98 -2.06
C GLU A 301 -1.93 -8.13 -1.46
N ALA A 302 -3.02 -8.04 -2.22
CA ALA A 302 -4.18 -7.26 -1.80
C ALA A 302 -4.88 -7.91 -0.60
N PRO A 303 -5.45 -7.09 0.32
CA PRO A 303 -6.32 -7.60 1.37
C PRO A 303 -7.49 -8.41 0.81
N ASN A 304 -8.01 -9.32 1.60
CA ASN A 304 -9.19 -10.08 1.23
C ASN A 304 -10.42 -9.18 1.18
N TYR A 305 -11.18 -9.31 0.10
CA TYR A 305 -12.45 -8.64 -0.02
C TYR A 305 -13.59 -9.51 0.48
N PRO A 306 -14.60 -8.93 1.16
CA PRO A 306 -15.78 -9.68 1.58
C PRO A 306 -16.36 -10.54 0.45
N PHE A 307 -16.85 -11.73 0.78
CA PHE A 307 -17.48 -12.65 -0.19
C PHE A 307 -16.58 -13.10 -1.35
N ALA A 308 -15.26 -13.20 -1.12
CA ALA A 308 -14.28 -13.54 -2.15
C ALA A 308 -14.33 -12.63 -3.40
N GLY A 309 -14.60 -11.34 -3.19
CA GLY A 309 -14.50 -10.33 -4.23
C GLY A 309 -13.06 -10.09 -4.64
N THR A 310 -12.90 -9.37 -5.75
CA THR A 310 -11.60 -8.89 -6.22
C THR A 310 -11.57 -7.36 -6.20
N GLU A 311 -10.45 -6.76 -6.51
CA GLU A 311 -10.30 -5.30 -6.58
C GLU A 311 -11.29 -4.66 -7.55
N SER A 312 -11.47 -5.26 -8.73
CA SER A 312 -12.43 -4.78 -9.72
C SER A 312 -13.89 -4.89 -9.23
N VAL A 313 -14.21 -5.93 -8.46
CA VAL A 313 -15.52 -6.11 -7.80
C VAL A 313 -15.75 -5.02 -6.74
N PHE A 314 -14.70 -4.66 -5.99
CA PHE A 314 -14.78 -3.61 -4.98
C PHE A 314 -15.10 -2.23 -5.60
N GLY A 315 -14.81 -2.00 -6.86
CA GLY A 315 -15.25 -0.83 -7.62
C GLY A 315 -16.77 -0.65 -7.69
N LEU A 316 -17.54 -1.72 -7.63
CA LEU A 316 -19.00 -1.71 -7.77
C LEU A 316 -19.70 -1.03 -6.60
N THR A 317 -20.57 -0.05 -6.87
CA THR A 317 -21.24 0.76 -5.85
C THR A 317 -22.00 -0.08 -4.82
N PHE A 318 -22.82 -1.04 -5.29
CA PHE A 318 -23.60 -1.87 -4.35
C PHE A 318 -22.78 -2.92 -3.64
N TYR A 319 -21.65 -3.37 -4.19
CA TYR A 319 -20.72 -4.23 -3.47
C TYR A 319 -20.17 -3.53 -2.24
N LYS A 320 -19.75 -2.26 -2.38
CA LYS A 320 -19.30 -1.44 -1.22
C LYS A 320 -20.37 -1.29 -0.15
N VAL A 321 -21.64 -1.08 -0.56
CA VAL A 321 -22.75 -1.00 0.40
C VAL A 321 -22.89 -2.30 1.18
N VAL A 322 -22.85 -3.45 0.48
CA VAL A 322 -22.99 -4.76 1.13
C VAL A 322 -21.76 -5.08 2.00
N ALA A 323 -20.56 -4.73 1.55
CA ALA A 323 -19.34 -4.86 2.34
C ALA A 323 -19.43 -4.05 3.65
N LYS A 324 -19.82 -2.76 3.56
CA LYS A 324 -20.04 -1.91 4.76
C LYS A 324 -21.14 -2.42 5.69
N VAL A 325 -22.21 -3.01 5.15
CA VAL A 325 -23.25 -3.64 5.96
C VAL A 325 -22.71 -4.88 6.68
N LYS A 326 -21.96 -5.74 6.00
CA LYS A 326 -21.27 -6.89 6.63
C LYS A 326 -20.36 -6.42 7.75
N GLU A 327 -19.51 -5.46 7.48
CA GLU A 327 -18.57 -4.86 8.44
C GLU A 327 -19.29 -4.32 9.69
N ARG A 328 -20.42 -3.63 9.49
CA ARG A 328 -21.21 -3.06 10.60
C ARG A 328 -22.00 -4.10 11.41
N LEU A 329 -22.39 -5.20 10.76
CA LEU A 329 -23.15 -6.28 11.43
C LEU A 329 -22.24 -7.28 12.14
N SER A 330 -20.97 -7.36 11.76
CA SER A 330 -20.01 -8.32 12.28
C SER A 330 -18.64 -7.66 12.51
N PRO A 331 -18.53 -6.61 13.33
CA PRO A 331 -17.27 -5.93 13.60
C PRO A 331 -16.25 -6.85 14.28
N GLU A 332 -16.73 -7.85 15.03
CA GLU A 332 -15.91 -8.80 15.78
C GLU A 332 -15.26 -9.91 14.90
N HIS A 333 -15.50 -9.90 13.59
CA HIS A 333 -14.98 -10.90 12.65
C HIS A 333 -14.00 -10.29 11.64
N ARG A 334 -13.36 -9.18 11.99
CA ARG A 334 -12.24 -8.66 11.22
C ARG A 334 -11.01 -9.51 11.52
N VAL A 335 -10.33 -9.94 10.47
CA VAL A 335 -9.10 -10.72 10.55
C VAL A 335 -8.00 -9.97 9.81
N VAL A 336 -6.75 -10.30 10.08
CA VAL A 336 -5.58 -9.68 9.43
C VAL A 336 -5.73 -9.59 7.91
N HIS A 337 -6.22 -10.63 7.26
CA HIS A 337 -6.45 -10.66 5.81
C HIS A 337 -7.44 -9.61 5.27
N ASP A 338 -8.23 -8.95 6.12
CA ASP A 338 -9.10 -7.85 5.70
C ASP A 338 -8.31 -6.52 5.55
N TYR A 339 -7.06 -6.47 6.04
CA TYR A 339 -6.16 -5.32 6.00
C TYR A 339 -4.95 -5.54 5.11
N TYR A 340 -4.25 -6.68 5.25
CA TYR A 340 -3.08 -7.08 4.47
C TYR A 340 -2.94 -8.61 4.47
N GLN A 341 -2.05 -9.17 3.65
CA GLN A 341 -1.72 -10.59 3.72
C GLN A 341 -0.57 -10.80 4.72
N PRO A 342 -0.68 -11.76 5.65
CA PRO A 342 0.38 -12.00 6.62
C PRO A 342 1.62 -12.62 5.97
N ALA A 343 2.76 -12.50 6.66
CA ALA A 343 4.08 -12.85 6.14
C ALA A 343 4.21 -14.32 5.69
N ASP A 344 3.47 -15.26 6.28
CA ASP A 344 3.47 -16.67 5.87
C ASP A 344 2.92 -16.84 4.44
N VAL A 345 1.85 -16.11 4.09
CA VAL A 345 1.27 -16.07 2.73
C VAL A 345 2.25 -15.40 1.76
N VAL A 346 2.77 -14.22 2.13
CA VAL A 346 3.73 -13.47 1.32
C VAL A 346 4.96 -14.33 0.97
N PHE A 347 5.54 -15.02 1.93
CA PHE A 347 6.73 -15.85 1.69
C PHE A 347 6.44 -17.12 0.89
N GLU A 348 5.21 -17.62 0.85
CA GLU A 348 4.83 -18.71 -0.04
C GLU A 348 4.94 -18.28 -1.51
N ASP A 349 4.41 -17.11 -1.86
CA ASP A 349 4.47 -16.56 -3.21
C ASP A 349 5.90 -16.16 -3.62
N VAL A 350 6.70 -15.65 -2.69
CA VAL A 350 8.15 -15.42 -2.90
C VAL A 350 8.89 -16.71 -3.27
N ARG A 351 8.60 -17.82 -2.58
CA ARG A 351 9.18 -19.13 -2.91
C ARG A 351 8.79 -19.59 -4.31
N ALA A 352 7.51 -19.47 -4.65
CA ALA A 352 7.00 -19.82 -5.97
C ALA A 352 7.68 -19.00 -7.08
N PHE A 353 7.88 -17.69 -6.89
CA PHE A 353 8.63 -16.85 -7.83
C PHE A 353 10.08 -17.32 -7.97
N ILE A 354 10.77 -17.55 -6.86
CA ILE A 354 12.18 -17.99 -6.88
C ILE A 354 12.32 -19.33 -7.59
N GLU A 355 11.43 -20.29 -7.36
CA GLU A 355 11.44 -21.61 -7.99
C GLU A 355 11.16 -21.53 -9.49
N SER A 356 10.22 -20.68 -9.91
CA SER A 356 9.89 -20.53 -11.34
C SER A 356 10.98 -19.84 -12.16
N ASN A 357 11.95 -19.18 -11.52
CA ASN A 357 13.04 -18.43 -12.16
C ASN A 357 14.44 -18.98 -11.82
N ASP A 358 14.59 -20.27 -11.56
CA ASP A 358 15.81 -20.87 -11.02
C ASP A 358 17.01 -20.82 -11.96
N ASP A 359 16.78 -20.76 -13.27
CA ASP A 359 17.82 -20.74 -14.29
C ASP A 359 18.47 -19.37 -14.53
N ASN A 360 17.93 -18.29 -13.92
CA ASN A 360 18.37 -16.91 -14.14
C ASN A 360 18.94 -16.27 -12.87
N ARG A 361 19.81 -15.25 -13.05
CA ARG A 361 20.13 -14.31 -11.98
C ARG A 361 18.90 -13.49 -11.67
N ARG A 362 18.57 -13.34 -10.39
CA ARG A 362 17.33 -12.71 -9.95
C ARG A 362 17.55 -11.75 -8.79
N MET A 363 16.74 -10.72 -8.82
CA MET A 363 16.50 -9.83 -7.70
C MET A 363 15.03 -9.97 -7.33
N MET A 364 14.75 -10.26 -6.06
CA MET A 364 13.40 -10.27 -5.51
C MET A 364 13.28 -9.24 -4.42
N TYR A 365 12.40 -8.29 -4.62
CA TYR A 365 11.94 -7.35 -3.60
C TYR A 365 10.68 -7.90 -2.94
N VAL A 366 10.66 -7.88 -1.63
CA VAL A 366 9.53 -8.34 -0.82
C VAL A 366 9.21 -7.29 0.23
N HIS A 367 7.97 -6.88 0.26
CA HIS A 367 7.44 -6.03 1.32
C HIS A 367 6.50 -6.83 2.21
N VAL A 368 6.72 -6.77 3.53
CA VAL A 368 5.85 -7.37 4.55
C VAL A 368 5.27 -6.28 5.44
N MET A 369 4.01 -6.46 5.83
CA MET A 369 3.28 -5.47 6.62
C MET A 369 3.60 -5.55 8.11
N GLU A 370 3.81 -6.74 8.65
CA GLU A 370 4.18 -6.85 10.06
C GLU A 370 5.53 -6.12 10.32
N PRO A 371 5.61 -5.25 11.31
CA PRO A 371 4.65 -4.97 12.39
C PRO A 371 3.81 -3.67 12.20
N HIS A 372 3.41 -3.29 10.99
CA HIS A 372 2.56 -2.12 10.75
C HIS A 372 1.16 -2.29 11.38
N ASP A 373 0.55 -1.22 11.85
CA ASP A 373 -0.84 -1.25 12.31
C ASP A 373 -1.85 -1.67 11.20
N PRO A 374 -2.98 -2.30 11.51
CA PRO A 374 -3.47 -2.66 12.86
C PRO A 374 -2.73 -3.85 13.44
N TYR A 375 -2.36 -3.75 14.72
CA TYR A 375 -1.68 -4.82 15.44
C TYR A 375 -2.66 -5.90 15.86
N PHE A 376 -2.25 -7.17 15.70
CA PHE A 376 -3.01 -8.35 16.11
C PHE A 376 -2.26 -9.12 17.20
N GLU A 377 -3.01 -9.68 18.14
CA GLU A 377 -2.41 -10.56 19.14
C GLU A 377 -2.04 -11.92 18.53
N HIS A 378 -0.87 -12.43 18.92
CA HIS A 378 -0.36 -13.76 18.54
C HIS A 378 -0.23 -14.65 19.78
N PRO A 379 -1.32 -15.20 20.35
CA PRO A 379 -1.30 -15.88 21.64
C PRO A 379 -0.53 -17.19 21.69
N SER A 380 -0.12 -17.74 20.56
CA SER A 380 0.69 -18.96 20.53
C SER A 380 1.78 -18.92 19.46
N LEU A 381 2.84 -18.16 19.70
CA LEU A 381 4.09 -18.28 18.92
C LEU A 381 4.81 -19.62 19.12
N SER A 382 4.32 -20.47 20.01
CA SER A 382 4.90 -21.78 20.35
C SER A 382 4.18 -22.95 19.66
N GLY A 383 4.32 -23.11 18.34
CA GLY A 383 4.34 -24.44 17.77
C GLY A 383 3.21 -24.92 16.87
N SER A 384 2.15 -24.17 16.56
CA SER A 384 1.10 -24.65 15.66
C SER A 384 0.45 -23.60 14.76
N GLY A 385 1.24 -22.68 14.25
CA GLY A 385 0.79 -21.63 13.36
C GLY A 385 0.24 -20.40 14.09
N PRO A 386 0.29 -19.24 13.46
CA PRO A 386 -0.21 -18.02 14.05
C PRO A 386 -1.73 -18.07 14.13
N GLU A 387 -2.28 -18.02 15.33
CA GLU A 387 -3.68 -17.68 15.54
C GLU A 387 -3.74 -16.16 15.75
N TYR A 388 -4.13 -15.44 14.72
CA TYR A 388 -4.48 -14.04 14.86
C TYR A 388 -5.77 -13.92 15.66
N ASN A 389 -5.70 -13.40 16.87
CA ASN A 389 -6.84 -13.27 17.74
C ASN A 389 -7.35 -11.82 17.78
N GLY A 390 -8.64 -11.68 17.62
CA GLY A 390 -9.33 -10.45 17.94
C GLY A 390 -9.44 -9.43 16.80
N VAL A 391 -9.87 -8.23 17.17
CA VAL A 391 -9.95 -7.04 16.30
C VAL A 391 -8.60 -6.35 16.40
N GLY A 392 -7.95 -6.08 15.27
CA GLY A 392 -6.69 -5.37 15.25
C GLY A 392 -6.82 -3.97 15.88
N TYR A 393 -5.78 -3.53 16.59
CA TYR A 393 -5.70 -2.17 17.12
C TYR A 393 -4.90 -1.32 16.13
N GLY A 394 -5.57 -0.42 15.43
CA GLY A 394 -4.95 0.38 14.37
C GLY A 394 -5.37 1.84 14.37
N ARG A 395 -4.61 2.65 13.65
CA ARG A 395 -4.82 4.09 13.49
C ARG A 395 -6.21 4.43 12.93
N ALA A 396 -6.71 3.62 12.01
CA ALA A 396 -8.03 3.87 11.39
C ALA A 396 -9.19 3.90 12.39
N GLU A 397 -9.09 3.15 13.48
CA GLU A 397 -10.08 3.10 14.57
C GLU A 397 -9.68 3.94 15.79
N HIS A 398 -8.37 4.14 15.99
CA HIS A 398 -7.77 4.77 17.17
C HIS A 398 -6.74 5.81 16.75
N GLU A 399 -7.17 6.87 16.06
CA GLU A 399 -6.27 7.95 15.59
C GLU A 399 -5.44 8.56 16.74
N HIS A 400 -6.05 8.67 17.92
CA HIS A 400 -5.42 9.16 19.14
C HIS A 400 -5.58 8.14 20.28
N PRO A 401 -4.69 7.13 20.37
CA PRO A 401 -4.73 6.15 21.45
C PRO A 401 -4.67 6.81 22.83
N ASP A 402 -5.26 6.16 23.83
CA ASP A 402 -5.06 6.59 25.22
C ASP A 402 -3.59 6.34 25.59
N PRO A 403 -2.87 7.33 26.18
CA PRO A 403 -1.52 7.11 26.66
C PRO A 403 -1.36 5.93 27.63
N ASN A 404 -2.43 5.50 28.29
CA ASN A 404 -2.44 4.30 29.12
C ASN A 404 -2.33 2.99 28.29
N ASP A 405 -2.63 3.02 27.00
CA ASP A 405 -2.51 1.86 26.10
C ASP A 405 -1.08 1.66 25.58
N THR A 406 -0.15 2.57 25.87
CA THR A 406 1.23 2.54 25.37
C THR A 406 1.92 1.19 25.55
N GLU A 407 1.88 0.62 26.76
CA GLU A 407 2.54 -0.66 27.04
C GLU A 407 1.85 -1.84 26.35
N TYR A 408 0.53 -1.80 26.24
CA TYR A 408 -0.22 -2.78 25.46
C TYR A 408 0.16 -2.72 23.97
N LEU A 409 0.22 -1.52 23.39
CA LEU A 409 0.60 -1.34 21.98
C LEU A 409 2.03 -1.82 21.72
N LYS A 410 2.96 -1.52 22.60
CA LYS A 410 4.34 -2.04 22.52
C LYS A 410 4.40 -3.56 22.62
N ASP A 411 3.53 -4.16 23.43
CA ASP A 411 3.48 -5.61 23.59
C ASP A 411 2.95 -6.31 22.33
N VAL A 412 1.84 -5.83 21.76
CA VAL A 412 1.31 -6.39 20.51
C VAL A 412 2.24 -6.14 19.32
N TYR A 413 2.91 -4.98 19.26
CA TYR A 413 3.94 -4.69 18.26
C TYR A 413 5.12 -5.69 18.35
N LYS A 414 5.56 -6.06 19.56
CA LYS A 414 6.56 -7.12 19.74
C LYS A 414 6.08 -8.47 19.23
N GLN A 415 4.82 -8.82 19.49
CA GLN A 415 4.24 -10.08 19.03
C GLN A 415 4.21 -10.17 17.51
N GLU A 416 3.88 -9.07 16.81
CA GLU A 416 3.95 -8.99 15.35
C GLU A 416 5.38 -9.21 14.84
N ILE A 417 6.39 -8.60 15.48
CA ILE A 417 7.80 -8.78 15.12
C ILE A 417 8.25 -10.22 15.35
N GLU A 418 7.90 -10.83 16.49
CA GLU A 418 8.27 -12.21 16.81
C GLU A 418 7.61 -13.21 15.84
N PHE A 419 6.38 -12.94 15.41
CA PHE A 419 5.72 -13.70 14.34
C PHE A 419 6.48 -13.57 13.02
N LEU A 420 6.77 -12.36 12.59
CA LEU A 420 7.55 -12.11 11.38
C LEU A 420 8.93 -12.79 11.43
N ASP A 421 9.62 -12.70 12.56
CA ASP A 421 10.92 -13.36 12.75
C ASP A 421 10.84 -14.88 12.53
N LEU A 422 9.77 -15.51 13.04
CA LEU A 422 9.51 -16.94 12.80
C LEU A 422 9.36 -17.23 11.30
N GLU A 423 8.62 -16.43 10.55
CA GLU A 423 8.42 -16.60 9.10
C GLU A 423 9.71 -16.35 8.31
N ILE A 424 10.50 -15.36 8.70
CA ILE A 424 11.87 -15.13 8.16
C ILE A 424 12.73 -16.39 8.41
N GLY A 425 12.64 -16.99 9.59
CA GLY A 425 13.33 -18.25 9.90
C GLY A 425 12.95 -19.41 8.98
N ARG A 426 11.66 -19.53 8.66
CA ARG A 426 11.15 -20.52 7.69
C ARG A 426 11.68 -20.27 6.29
N MET A 427 11.69 -19.01 5.85
CA MET A 427 12.24 -18.61 4.55
C MET A 427 13.75 -18.89 4.45
N VAL A 428 14.52 -18.52 5.49
CA VAL A 428 15.98 -18.80 5.55
C VAL A 428 16.26 -20.29 5.56
N SER A 429 15.47 -21.08 6.30
CA SER A 429 15.60 -22.55 6.33
C SER A 429 15.35 -23.15 4.94
N TRP A 430 14.30 -22.71 4.25
CA TRP A 430 14.02 -23.15 2.88
C TRP A 430 15.13 -22.77 1.91
N LEU A 431 15.70 -21.56 2.00
CA LEU A 431 16.85 -21.15 1.19
C LEU A 431 18.07 -22.08 1.42
N LYS A 432 18.33 -22.48 2.67
CA LYS A 432 19.41 -23.41 3.05
C LYS A 432 19.14 -24.81 2.51
N GLU A 433 17.98 -25.36 2.72
CA GLU A 433 17.56 -26.69 2.28
C GLU A 433 17.57 -26.83 0.76
N SER A 434 17.21 -25.78 0.05
CA SER A 434 17.22 -25.71 -1.41
C SER A 434 18.57 -25.32 -2.03
N ASN A 435 19.64 -25.20 -1.22
CA ASN A 435 20.99 -24.80 -1.64
C ASN A 435 21.06 -23.41 -2.32
N ARG A 436 20.17 -22.51 -1.99
CA ARG A 436 20.11 -21.14 -2.54
C ARG A 436 20.74 -20.10 -1.62
N TYR A 437 20.81 -20.37 -0.30
CA TYR A 437 21.25 -19.42 0.71
C TYR A 437 22.66 -18.87 0.46
N ASP A 438 23.63 -19.73 0.13
CA ASP A 438 25.03 -19.32 -0.05
C ASP A 438 25.22 -18.42 -1.27
N ASN A 439 24.41 -18.59 -2.32
CA ASN A 439 24.49 -17.77 -3.53
C ASN A 439 23.49 -16.61 -3.54
N THR A 440 22.93 -16.25 -2.40
CA THR A 440 21.96 -15.16 -2.28
C THR A 440 22.45 -14.13 -1.28
N VAL A 441 22.52 -12.87 -1.68
CA VAL A 441 22.60 -11.73 -0.77
C VAL A 441 21.20 -11.48 -0.21
N VAL A 442 21.07 -11.45 1.12
CA VAL A 442 19.82 -11.11 1.80
C VAL A 442 20.00 -9.73 2.43
N ILE A 443 19.17 -8.78 2.02
CA ILE A 443 19.10 -7.44 2.60
C ILE A 443 17.81 -7.34 3.40
N VAL A 444 17.92 -7.05 4.68
CA VAL A 444 16.78 -6.74 5.56
C VAL A 444 16.86 -5.27 5.92
N VAL A 445 15.79 -4.54 5.66
CA VAL A 445 15.66 -3.11 5.96
C VAL A 445 14.23 -2.81 6.35
N SER A 446 14.01 -1.76 7.14
CA SER A 446 12.68 -1.16 7.27
C SER A 446 12.63 0.17 6.50
N ASP A 447 11.45 0.53 6.05
CA ASP A 447 11.22 1.82 5.42
C ASP A 447 11.20 2.96 6.45
N HIS A 448 10.53 2.79 7.59
CA HIS A 448 10.52 3.69 8.75
C HIS A 448 10.20 2.92 10.02
N GLY A 449 10.16 3.61 11.15
CA GLY A 449 9.75 3.06 12.44
C GLY A 449 8.36 3.53 12.88
N GLU A 450 8.09 3.48 14.19
CA GLU A 450 6.80 3.73 14.82
C GLU A 450 6.95 4.45 16.15
N GLU A 451 6.12 5.46 16.43
CA GLU A 451 6.08 6.18 17.70
C GLU A 451 5.04 5.56 18.66
N PHE A 452 5.46 5.31 19.90
CA PHE A 452 4.61 4.80 20.98
C PHE A 452 4.62 5.77 22.16
N ASN A 453 4.20 7.00 21.93
CA ASN A 453 4.09 8.07 22.93
C ASN A 453 5.44 8.57 23.51
N GLU A 454 6.57 8.29 22.86
CA GLU A 454 7.88 8.78 23.30
C GLU A 454 7.94 10.30 23.31
N HIS A 455 7.39 10.94 22.26
CA HIS A 455 7.26 12.40 22.15
C HIS A 455 5.80 12.88 22.22
N GLY A 456 4.93 12.12 22.89
CA GLY A 456 3.55 12.49 23.15
C GLY A 456 2.59 12.21 21.98
N GLY A 457 2.96 11.32 21.06
CA GLY A 457 2.10 10.84 19.97
C GLY A 457 2.24 9.36 19.71
N PHE A 458 1.49 8.90 18.74
CA PHE A 458 1.49 7.52 18.29
C PHE A 458 1.56 7.48 16.78
N TRP A 459 1.87 6.30 16.25
CA TRP A 459 1.93 6.02 14.82
C TRP A 459 3.16 6.66 14.15
N HIS A 460 3.11 6.83 12.86
CA HIS A 460 4.20 7.36 12.04
C HIS A 460 3.72 8.50 11.13
N GLY A 461 4.62 9.14 10.42
CA GLY A 461 4.30 10.16 9.42
C GLY A 461 4.13 11.57 9.98
N THR A 462 4.24 11.81 11.27
CA THR A 462 4.00 13.13 11.88
C THR A 462 5.23 13.74 12.56
N THR A 463 6.32 12.98 12.71
CA THR A 463 7.58 13.41 13.34
C THR A 463 8.79 12.92 12.54
N LEU A 464 10.00 13.39 12.91
CA LEU A 464 11.28 12.94 12.37
C LEU A 464 12.26 12.55 13.48
N TYR A 465 11.76 12.03 14.60
CA TYR A 465 12.59 11.48 15.67
C TYR A 465 13.14 10.09 15.34
N ASP A 466 14.11 9.61 16.11
CA ASP A 466 14.78 8.34 15.81
C ASP A 466 13.86 7.11 15.93
N GLU A 467 12.79 7.15 16.73
CA GLU A 467 11.81 6.07 16.79
C GLU A 467 11.08 5.82 15.46
N VAL A 468 11.03 6.84 14.58
CA VAL A 468 10.47 6.70 13.23
C VAL A 468 11.51 6.72 12.10
N LEU A 469 12.77 7.10 12.39
CA LEU A 469 13.81 7.19 11.36
C LEU A 469 14.94 6.17 11.51
N HIS A 470 15.24 5.69 12.73
CA HIS A 470 16.31 4.72 12.95
C HIS A 470 15.80 3.30 12.68
N VAL A 471 16.11 2.79 11.50
CA VAL A 471 15.65 1.51 10.99
C VAL A 471 16.75 0.45 11.01
N PRO A 472 16.40 -0.85 11.13
CA PRO A 472 17.38 -1.91 10.97
C PRO A 472 17.90 -1.98 9.53
N LEU A 473 19.20 -2.30 9.39
CA LEU A 473 19.79 -2.70 8.13
C LEU A 473 20.76 -3.86 8.37
N ILE A 474 20.44 -5.02 7.79
CA ILE A 474 21.24 -6.22 7.84
C ILE A 474 21.55 -6.65 6.41
N VAL A 475 22.83 -6.90 6.08
CA VAL A 475 23.26 -7.38 4.77
C VAL A 475 24.02 -8.69 4.93
N LYS A 476 23.34 -9.81 4.70
CA LYS A 476 23.97 -11.11 4.58
C LYS A 476 24.56 -11.25 3.17
N THR A 477 25.86 -11.27 3.05
CA THR A 477 26.58 -11.40 1.77
C THR A 477 26.57 -12.83 1.25
N ALA A 478 26.80 -13.00 -0.05
CA ALA A 478 26.97 -14.33 -0.62
C ALA A 478 28.12 -15.09 0.09
N GLN A 479 27.94 -16.39 0.30
CA GLN A 479 28.89 -17.29 0.97
C GLN A 479 29.27 -16.83 2.40
N ASN A 480 28.46 -15.97 3.02
CA ASN A 480 28.72 -15.36 4.32
C ASN A 480 30.13 -14.74 4.40
N ALA A 481 30.59 -14.13 3.31
CA ALA A 481 31.94 -13.61 3.18
C ALA A 481 32.27 -12.51 4.19
N ARG A 482 31.24 -11.91 4.81
CA ARG A 482 31.34 -10.82 5.80
C ARG A 482 30.52 -11.13 7.06
N LYS A 483 30.82 -12.27 7.67
CA LYS A 483 30.08 -12.80 8.81
C LYS A 483 30.40 -12.06 10.10
N GLY A 484 29.33 -11.65 10.82
CA GLY A 484 29.41 -11.12 12.19
C GLY A 484 30.03 -9.73 12.31
N ILE A 485 30.02 -8.95 11.24
CA ILE A 485 30.54 -7.58 11.23
C ILE A 485 29.45 -6.62 11.72
N ARG A 486 29.86 -5.64 12.54
CA ARG A 486 29.02 -4.53 12.98
C ARG A 486 29.61 -3.22 12.49
N ILE A 487 28.81 -2.40 11.82
CA ILE A 487 29.20 -1.09 11.30
C ILE A 487 28.61 0.00 12.22
N PRO A 488 29.44 0.69 13.02
CA PRO A 488 28.95 1.62 14.05
C PRO A 488 28.66 3.03 13.52
N TRP A 489 29.09 3.37 12.31
CA TRP A 489 28.86 4.70 11.74
C TRP A 489 27.51 4.78 11.01
N GLN A 490 27.06 6.01 10.78
CA GLN A 490 25.79 6.30 10.15
C GLN A 490 25.81 6.03 8.65
N VAL A 491 24.78 5.29 8.20
CA VAL A 491 24.44 5.08 6.79
C VAL A 491 22.98 5.49 6.55
N ARG A 492 22.52 5.42 5.30
CA ARG A 492 21.19 5.89 4.90
C ARG A 492 20.45 4.80 4.12
N SER A 493 19.14 4.76 4.19
CA SER A 493 18.34 3.79 3.41
C SER A 493 18.48 4.01 1.89
N ILE A 494 18.73 5.24 1.42
CA ILE A 494 19.04 5.54 0.00
C ILE A 494 20.34 4.91 -0.49
N ASP A 495 21.22 4.47 0.39
CA ASP A 495 22.49 3.82 0.02
C ASP A 495 22.28 2.39 -0.49
N ILE A 496 21.07 1.83 -0.33
CA ILE A 496 20.72 0.46 -0.75
C ILE A 496 20.67 0.34 -2.27
N ALA A 497 20.04 1.28 -2.98
CA ALA A 497 19.96 1.22 -4.46
C ALA A 497 21.35 1.14 -5.14
N PRO A 498 22.29 2.06 -4.83
CA PRO A 498 23.64 1.96 -5.40
C PRO A 498 24.41 0.73 -4.90
N THR A 499 24.12 0.22 -3.70
CA THR A 499 24.73 -1.02 -3.20
C THR A 499 24.27 -2.23 -3.99
N ILE A 500 22.99 -2.35 -4.32
CA ILE A 500 22.44 -3.45 -5.13
C ILE A 500 23.07 -3.43 -6.53
N THR A 501 23.16 -2.28 -7.19
CA THR A 501 23.76 -2.17 -8.52
C THR A 501 25.25 -2.50 -8.48
N ASP A 502 25.98 -2.06 -7.47
CA ASP A 502 27.41 -2.31 -7.30
C ASP A 502 27.71 -3.79 -6.98
N LEU A 503 26.87 -4.46 -6.17
CA LEU A 503 26.93 -5.93 -5.95
C LEU A 503 26.86 -6.69 -7.27
N MET A 504 26.10 -6.20 -8.24
CA MET A 504 25.99 -6.77 -9.57
C MET A 504 27.14 -6.30 -10.52
N GLY A 505 27.98 -5.37 -10.08
CA GLY A 505 29.02 -4.76 -10.92
C GLY A 505 28.45 -3.83 -11.99
N LEU A 506 27.27 -3.29 -11.75
CA LEU A 506 26.58 -2.32 -12.59
C LEU A 506 26.82 -0.91 -12.08
N LYS A 507 26.70 0.08 -12.96
CA LYS A 507 26.85 1.48 -12.57
C LYS A 507 25.55 2.00 -11.97
N ALA A 508 25.67 2.69 -10.85
CA ALA A 508 24.58 3.48 -10.28
C ALA A 508 24.20 4.64 -11.20
N ASP A 509 22.95 5.09 -11.11
CA ASP A 509 22.50 6.30 -11.80
C ASP A 509 23.18 7.54 -11.19
N PRO A 510 23.76 8.44 -12.02
CA PRO A 510 24.48 9.61 -11.50
C PRO A 510 23.57 10.65 -10.81
N SER A 511 22.27 10.53 -10.91
CA SER A 511 21.31 11.39 -10.22
C SER A 511 21.00 10.93 -8.78
N TRP A 512 21.48 9.76 -8.38
CA TRP A 512 21.23 9.24 -7.04
C TRP A 512 22.07 9.98 -5.99
N ASP A 513 21.44 10.29 -4.85
CA ASP A 513 22.10 10.89 -3.69
C ASP A 513 22.76 9.85 -2.78
N GLY A 514 22.38 8.58 -2.97
CA GLY A 514 22.91 7.43 -2.25
C GLY A 514 24.30 7.03 -2.70
N GLU A 515 25.04 6.38 -1.81
CA GLU A 515 26.38 5.84 -2.06
C GLU A 515 26.44 4.36 -1.73
N SER A 516 27.17 3.57 -2.53
CA SER A 516 27.32 2.12 -2.27
C SER A 516 27.90 1.84 -0.87
N LEU A 517 27.33 0.86 -0.19
CA LEU A 517 27.81 0.34 1.09
C LEU A 517 28.92 -0.73 0.93
N LEU A 518 29.30 -1.12 -0.30
CA LEU A 518 30.35 -2.12 -0.50
C LEU A 518 31.69 -1.74 0.11
N PRO A 519 32.13 -0.46 0.08
CA PRO A 519 33.32 -0.04 0.82
C PRO A 519 33.21 -0.30 2.32
N ASP A 520 32.05 0.01 2.92
CA ASP A 520 31.78 -0.21 4.35
C ASP A 520 31.84 -1.71 4.70
N LEU A 521 31.38 -2.58 3.79
CA LEU A 521 31.49 -4.03 3.97
C LEU A 521 32.93 -4.53 3.94
N SER A 522 33.88 -3.77 3.38
CA SER A 522 35.29 -4.18 3.24
C SER A 522 36.20 -3.65 4.32
N GLU A 523 35.83 -2.55 4.98
CA GLU A 523 36.64 -1.88 6.00
C GLU A 523 36.04 -2.12 7.39
N VAL A 524 36.82 -2.75 8.28
CA VAL A 524 36.50 -2.86 9.71
C VAL A 524 37.55 -2.06 10.45
N ASP A 525 37.23 -0.86 10.87
CA ASP A 525 38.07 -0.07 11.76
C ASP A 525 37.61 -0.26 13.21
N GLU A 526 38.30 -1.15 13.93
CA GLU A 526 37.93 -1.52 15.31
C GLU A 526 38.30 -0.43 16.36
N GLU A 527 39.07 0.61 16.02
CA GLU A 527 39.62 1.56 17.01
C GLU A 527 39.04 2.99 16.92
N HIS A 528 38.11 3.30 16.02
CA HIS A 528 37.62 4.67 15.87
C HIS A 528 36.59 5.02 16.94
N THR A 529 37.01 5.76 17.99
CA THR A 529 36.07 6.29 18.99
C THR A 529 35.33 7.49 18.44
N THR A 530 34.08 7.29 18.06
CA THR A 530 33.19 8.37 17.65
C THR A 530 32.81 9.21 18.87
N THR A 531 33.03 10.52 18.82
CA THR A 531 32.54 11.48 19.82
C THR A 531 31.60 12.46 19.15
N GLN A 532 30.86 13.25 19.93
CA GLN A 532 29.99 14.30 19.44
C GLN A 532 30.72 15.33 18.56
N CYS A 533 32.02 15.46 18.71
CA CYS A 533 32.84 16.43 17.98
C CYS A 533 33.80 15.79 16.99
N THR A 534 33.92 14.47 16.97
CA THR A 534 34.78 13.71 16.04
C THR A 534 33.99 12.54 15.45
N PRO A 535 33.21 12.77 14.37
CA PRO A 535 32.46 11.72 13.70
C PRO A 535 33.40 10.74 13.01
N HIS A 536 32.92 9.52 12.79
CA HIS A 536 33.64 8.56 11.98
C HIS A 536 33.75 9.10 10.53
N PRO A 537 34.91 8.98 9.86
CA PRO A 537 35.10 9.49 8.49
C PRO A 537 34.13 8.92 7.47
N MET A 538 33.69 7.66 7.68
CA MET A 538 32.70 6.99 6.81
C MET A 538 31.24 7.35 7.16
N SER A 539 31.00 8.18 8.19
CA SER A 539 29.64 8.56 8.58
C SER A 539 29.03 9.54 7.58
N ARG A 540 27.89 9.17 7.01
CA ARG A 540 27.20 9.96 5.98
C ARG A 540 26.23 10.97 6.59
N ILE A 541 26.06 12.11 5.93
CA ILE A 541 24.98 13.05 6.27
C ILE A 541 23.65 12.44 5.84
N ALA A 542 22.69 12.33 6.75
CA ALA A 542 21.33 11.88 6.45
C ALA A 542 20.36 13.05 6.44
N ILE A 543 19.57 13.11 5.38
CA ILE A 543 18.45 14.04 5.22
C ILE A 543 17.15 13.24 5.30
N SER A 544 16.20 13.71 6.10
CA SER A 544 14.87 13.12 6.18
C SER A 544 13.81 14.21 6.00
N GLU A 545 12.76 13.91 5.25
CA GLU A 545 11.70 14.86 4.91
C GLU A 545 10.33 14.22 5.09
N ASN A 546 9.36 15.05 5.41
CA ASN A 546 7.97 14.63 5.57
C ASN A 546 7.01 15.69 5.05
N ASP A 547 5.95 15.25 4.37
CA ASP A 547 4.77 16.06 4.04
C ASP A 547 3.53 15.17 4.21
N PHE A 548 3.08 15.06 5.46
CA PHE A 548 2.00 14.17 5.85
C PHE A 548 1.06 14.87 6.82
N GLU A 549 -0.22 14.95 6.45
CA GLU A 549 -1.29 15.54 7.29
C GLU A 549 -0.98 16.95 7.82
N GLY A 550 -0.39 17.78 6.96
CA GLY A 550 -0.04 19.17 7.31
C GLY A 550 1.25 19.31 8.11
N ASN A 551 1.92 18.20 8.45
CA ASN A 551 3.26 18.22 9.06
C ASN A 551 4.30 18.25 7.94
N ILE A 552 4.83 19.43 7.63
CA ILE A 552 5.89 19.63 6.64
C ILE A 552 7.19 19.79 7.40
N LEU A 553 7.99 18.74 7.38
CA LEU A 553 9.20 18.60 8.22
C LEU A 553 10.41 18.31 7.35
N SER A 554 11.57 18.80 7.78
CA SER A 554 12.86 18.43 7.20
C SER A 554 13.89 18.27 8.31
N ALA A 555 14.73 17.27 8.23
CA ALA A 555 15.78 17.04 9.20
C ALA A 555 17.13 16.78 8.53
N ILE A 556 18.19 17.20 9.19
CA ILE A 556 19.57 16.82 8.89
C ILE A 556 20.19 16.18 10.10
N ARG A 557 20.80 15.01 9.91
CA ARG A 557 21.55 14.29 10.94
C ARG A 557 23.01 14.13 10.50
N MET A 558 23.90 14.73 11.26
CA MET A 558 25.34 14.74 10.99
C MET A 558 26.15 14.89 12.27
N ASN A 559 27.31 14.27 12.33
CA ASN A 559 28.30 14.47 13.41
C ASN A 559 27.75 14.25 14.83
N GLY A 560 26.81 13.33 15.01
CA GLY A 560 26.16 13.08 16.30
C GLY A 560 25.10 14.12 16.71
N TRP A 561 24.75 15.03 15.79
CA TRP A 561 23.69 16.01 15.96
C TRP A 561 22.53 15.77 14.99
N LYS A 562 21.34 16.20 15.39
CA LYS A 562 20.15 16.22 14.56
C LYS A 562 19.47 17.59 14.67
N TYR A 563 19.22 18.21 13.55
CA TYR A 563 18.44 19.43 13.46
C TYR A 563 17.16 19.15 12.70
N ILE A 564 16.02 19.58 13.25
CA ILE A 564 14.68 19.43 12.67
C ILE A 564 14.11 20.83 12.43
N LEU A 565 13.57 21.03 11.23
CA LEU A 565 12.81 22.21 10.83
C LEU A 565 11.37 21.80 10.58
N ALA A 566 10.41 22.43 11.26
CA ALA A 566 8.99 22.19 11.13
C ALA A 566 8.26 23.45 10.65
N ASN A 567 7.18 23.27 9.86
CA ASN A 567 6.30 24.39 9.53
C ASN A 567 5.63 24.97 10.79
N PRO A 568 5.42 26.31 10.86
CA PRO A 568 4.93 26.97 12.08
C PRO A 568 3.58 26.45 12.60
N ASP A 569 2.72 26.04 11.66
CA ASP A 569 1.34 25.60 11.96
C ASP A 569 1.20 24.07 11.84
N ASN A 570 2.28 23.31 12.13
CA ASN A 570 2.21 21.87 12.05
C ASN A 570 1.19 21.30 13.07
N PRO A 571 0.30 20.39 12.65
CA PRO A 571 -0.74 19.82 13.51
C PRO A 571 -0.17 19.06 14.72
N ARG A 572 1.02 18.49 14.57
CA ARG A 572 1.72 17.75 15.63
C ARG A 572 2.19 18.64 16.78
N GLY A 573 2.28 19.95 16.58
CA GLY A 573 2.70 20.92 17.59
C GLY A 573 4.21 20.94 17.89
N LEU A 574 5.04 20.48 16.94
CA LEU A 574 6.49 20.53 17.03
C LEU A 574 6.98 21.97 17.04
N GLN A 575 8.12 22.20 17.70
CA GLN A 575 8.78 23.51 17.65
C GLN A 575 9.26 23.79 16.23
N PRO A 576 9.24 25.06 15.77
CA PRO A 576 9.71 25.41 14.42
C PRO A 576 11.15 25.00 14.13
N GLU A 577 11.99 24.97 15.16
CA GLU A 577 13.39 24.54 15.10
C GLU A 577 13.72 23.69 16.31
N GLU A 578 14.30 22.52 16.09
CA GLU A 578 14.76 21.64 17.14
C GLU A 578 16.19 21.19 16.84
N LEU A 579 17.02 21.05 17.90
CA LEU A 579 18.41 20.59 17.80
C LEU A 579 18.70 19.60 18.92
N TYR A 580 19.19 18.43 18.57
CA TYR A 580 19.47 17.34 19.51
C TYR A 580 20.91 16.87 19.44
N ALA A 581 21.50 16.59 20.60
CA ALA A 581 22.85 16.06 20.76
C ALA A 581 22.75 14.53 20.95
N LEU A 582 22.73 13.76 19.86
CA LEU A 582 22.32 12.34 19.86
C LEU A 582 23.22 11.39 20.65
N ILE A 583 24.48 11.77 20.94
CA ILE A 583 25.36 10.93 21.76
C ILE A 583 25.00 11.06 23.23
N ASP A 584 24.67 12.28 23.69
CA ASP A 584 24.32 12.56 25.08
C ASP A 584 22.81 12.38 25.34
N ASP A 585 22.00 12.58 24.32
CA ASP A 585 20.54 12.51 24.35
C ASP A 585 20.03 11.69 23.15
N PRO A 586 20.27 10.38 23.13
CA PRO A 586 19.88 9.51 22.01
C PRO A 586 18.36 9.34 21.88
N LYS A 587 17.59 9.80 22.86
CA LYS A 587 16.11 9.79 22.84
C LYS A 587 15.50 11.15 22.48
N GLU A 588 16.31 12.14 22.14
CA GLU A 588 15.87 13.45 21.65
C GLU A 588 14.90 14.19 22.61
N MET A 589 15.11 14.02 23.92
CA MET A 589 14.22 14.59 24.95
C MET A 589 14.51 16.07 25.26
N THR A 590 15.68 16.57 24.88
CA THR A 590 16.13 17.92 25.24
C THR A 590 16.48 18.76 24.02
N ASN A 591 15.53 19.58 23.57
CA ASN A 591 15.79 20.53 22.48
C ASN A 591 16.82 21.59 22.89
N LYS A 592 17.97 21.60 22.20
CA LYS A 592 19.10 22.51 22.41
C LYS A 592 19.03 23.79 21.55
N ALA A 593 18.09 23.90 20.63
CA ALA A 593 17.98 25.05 19.72
C ALA A 593 17.87 26.41 20.45
N PRO A 594 17.20 26.55 21.60
CA PRO A 594 17.13 27.78 22.36
C PRO A 594 18.37 28.10 23.19
N GLU A 595 19.25 27.13 23.42
CA GLU A 595 20.38 27.29 24.35
C GLU A 595 21.50 28.14 23.72
N LYS A 596 22.21 28.89 24.58
CA LYS A 596 23.40 29.66 24.20
C LYS A 596 24.68 29.00 24.74
N ALA A 597 24.90 27.72 24.55
CA ALA A 597 26.08 26.98 24.98
C ALA A 597 27.08 26.77 23.82
N ASN A 598 28.35 26.55 24.04
CA ASN A 598 29.33 26.19 23.01
C ASN A 598 29.39 24.67 22.87
N TRP A 599 29.39 24.19 21.64
CA TRP A 599 29.45 22.76 21.33
C TRP A 599 30.64 22.53 20.39
N CYS A 600 31.52 21.61 20.73
CA CYS A 600 32.69 21.28 19.91
C CYS A 600 33.53 22.51 19.47
N ASP A 601 33.72 23.46 20.37
CA ASP A 601 34.45 24.71 20.14
C ASP A 601 33.76 25.71 19.18
N LEU A 602 32.54 25.42 18.75
CA LEU A 602 31.70 26.36 17.97
C LEU A 602 30.75 27.14 18.88
N PRO A 603 30.61 28.46 18.72
CA PRO A 603 29.56 29.22 19.39
C PRO A 603 28.18 28.72 18.98
N ASN A 604 27.26 28.64 19.89
CA ASN A 604 25.95 28.00 19.78
C ASN A 604 25.05 28.36 18.63
N GLY A 605 25.02 29.59 18.20
CA GLY A 605 24.24 30.00 17.05
C GLY A 605 24.82 29.43 15.76
N GLU A 606 26.11 29.14 15.73
CA GLU A 606 26.81 28.75 14.51
C GLU A 606 26.53 27.31 14.10
N LEU A 607 26.45 26.33 15.03
CA LEU A 607 26.18 24.94 14.67
C LEU A 607 24.77 24.76 14.09
N LYS A 608 23.75 25.29 14.77
CA LYS A 608 22.37 25.25 14.29
C LYS A 608 22.22 25.93 12.93
N ASP A 609 22.80 27.13 12.79
CA ASP A 609 22.74 27.92 11.56
C ASP A 609 23.52 27.24 10.42
N GLN A 610 24.65 26.57 10.71
CA GLN A 610 25.37 25.75 9.74
C GLN A 610 24.54 24.54 9.28
N MET A 611 23.95 23.76 10.21
CA MET A 611 23.12 22.62 9.85
C MET A 611 21.92 23.05 9.02
N LYS A 612 21.28 24.16 9.38
CA LYS A 612 20.18 24.76 8.61
C LYS A 612 20.62 25.17 7.21
N ALA A 613 21.79 25.79 7.07
CA ALA A 613 22.32 26.21 5.77
C ALA A 613 22.63 24.99 4.88
N ILE A 614 23.31 23.98 5.42
CA ILE A 614 23.63 22.73 4.70
C ILE A 614 22.33 22.01 4.27
N LEU A 615 21.34 21.89 5.17
CA LEU A 615 20.04 21.33 4.85
C LEU A 615 19.40 22.09 3.67
N GLY A 616 19.37 23.42 3.75
CA GLY A 616 18.78 24.25 2.70
C GLY A 616 19.48 24.13 1.34
N GLU A 617 20.81 23.99 1.32
CA GLU A 617 21.57 23.76 0.09
C GLU A 617 21.26 22.39 -0.53
N ILE A 618 21.26 21.31 0.28
CA ILE A 618 20.97 19.95 -0.19
C ILE A 618 19.55 19.87 -0.74
N LEU A 619 18.55 20.41 -0.03
CA LEU A 619 17.16 20.39 -0.49
C LEU A 619 16.97 21.18 -1.78
N LYS A 620 17.63 22.34 -1.90
CA LYS A 620 17.59 23.16 -3.12
C LYS A 620 18.22 22.45 -4.32
N GLU A 621 19.34 21.76 -4.13
CA GLU A 621 20.00 20.98 -5.17
C GLU A 621 19.12 19.81 -5.61
N ALA A 622 18.59 19.03 -4.67
CA ALA A 622 17.69 17.94 -4.93
C ALA A 622 16.43 18.38 -5.70
N GLN A 623 15.78 19.46 -5.26
CA GLN A 623 14.62 20.04 -5.95
C GLN A 623 14.94 20.52 -7.36
N SER A 624 16.14 21.07 -7.58
CA SER A 624 16.54 21.56 -8.90
C SER A 624 16.75 20.45 -9.92
N SER A 625 17.07 19.25 -9.46
CA SER A 625 17.28 18.03 -10.25
C SER A 625 16.07 17.09 -10.23
N ALA A 626 15.01 17.46 -9.51
CA ALA A 626 13.82 16.62 -9.40
C ALA A 626 13.04 16.56 -10.71
N ALA A 627 12.56 15.37 -11.08
CA ALA A 627 11.57 15.21 -12.12
C ALA A 627 10.21 15.80 -11.67
N GLN A 628 9.36 16.19 -12.62
CA GLN A 628 8.03 16.68 -12.25
C GLN A 628 7.18 15.53 -11.71
N SER A 629 6.69 15.68 -10.50
CA SER A 629 5.73 14.73 -9.93
C SER A 629 4.44 14.70 -10.73
N ASN A 630 4.03 13.53 -11.17
CA ASN A 630 2.72 13.32 -11.75
C ASN A 630 1.72 13.00 -10.62
N SER A 631 0.88 13.96 -10.24
CA SER A 631 -0.25 13.69 -9.36
C SER A 631 -1.41 13.13 -10.17
N GLY A 632 -1.78 11.88 -9.94
CA GLY A 632 -2.97 11.25 -10.54
C GLY A 632 -4.17 11.29 -9.58
N GLU A 633 -5.38 11.32 -10.11
CA GLU A 633 -6.57 11.05 -9.29
C GLU A 633 -6.53 9.59 -8.83
N LEU A 634 -6.62 9.38 -7.49
CA LEU A 634 -6.66 8.05 -6.91
C LEU A 634 -8.05 7.42 -7.16
N ASP A 635 -8.07 6.16 -7.56
CA ASP A 635 -9.32 5.44 -7.69
C ASP A 635 -9.94 5.11 -6.32
N ALA A 636 -11.22 4.72 -6.34
CA ALA A 636 -11.96 4.47 -5.11
C ALA A 636 -11.46 3.30 -4.28
N ALA A 637 -10.88 2.30 -4.91
CA ALA A 637 -10.38 1.13 -4.21
C ALA A 637 -9.09 1.51 -3.47
N THR A 638 -8.22 2.24 -4.14
CA THR A 638 -6.98 2.79 -3.57
C THR A 638 -7.28 3.68 -2.36
N ILE A 639 -8.21 4.65 -2.49
CA ILE A 639 -8.62 5.53 -1.37
C ILE A 639 -9.13 4.70 -0.19
N GLU A 640 -9.99 3.71 -0.41
CA GLU A 640 -10.54 2.90 0.67
C GLU A 640 -9.47 2.04 1.37
N ARG A 641 -8.48 1.54 0.63
CA ARG A 641 -7.35 0.81 1.22
C ARG A 641 -6.48 1.73 2.06
N MET A 642 -6.15 2.91 1.52
CA MET A 642 -5.40 3.91 2.27
C MET A 642 -6.13 4.33 3.55
N ARG A 643 -7.48 4.41 3.50
CA ARG A 643 -8.30 4.70 4.68
C ARG A 643 -8.27 3.57 5.71
N LYS A 644 -8.33 2.30 5.28
CA LYS A 644 -8.23 1.14 6.19
C LYS A 644 -6.89 1.05 6.91
N LEU A 645 -5.83 1.48 6.26
CA LEU A 645 -4.47 1.53 6.82
C LEU A 645 -4.15 2.88 7.49
N GLY A 646 -5.16 3.75 7.73
CA GLY A 646 -4.97 5.02 8.43
C GLY A 646 -4.28 6.12 7.63
N TYR A 647 -4.01 5.94 6.34
CA TYR A 647 -3.35 6.96 5.50
C TYR A 647 -4.31 8.06 5.00
N MET A 648 -5.63 7.89 5.08
CA MET A 648 -6.65 8.87 4.67
C MET A 648 -7.86 8.81 5.60
N GLU A 649 -8.52 9.98 5.83
CA GLU A 649 -9.79 10.10 6.56
C GLU A 649 -11.01 9.55 5.78
#